data_fb896e2676c76feb1df72efebb9f28f7
#
_entry.id   fb896e2676c76feb1df72efebb9f28f7
#
_cell.length_a   1.000
_cell.length_b   1.000
_cell.length_c   1.000
_cell.angle_alpha   90.00
_cell.angle_beta   90.00
_cell.angle_gamma   90.00
#
_symmetry.space_group_name_H-M   'P 1'
#
loop_
_entity.id
_entity.type
_entity.pdbx_description
1 polymer ?
#
loop_
_entity_poly.entity_id
_entity_poly.type
_entity_poly.pdbx_seq_one_letter_code
_entity_poly.pdbx_strand_id
1 'polypeptide(L)'
;MTLHHDTPELLKPLDILAQCTELMPTDKAYIEHELVQRFGSPEQSIHVDDSIVTINGVSYDSPIILPIYNGQLELVQCAVMQDEQKVAVMPDGLAKGFARYGHFDHAKPVIVTYNLEAFFKIAQTGYAVALVLLPTLCNSTLPVLKPFDFEQMQFVINQLAQAGYQQLYMPVRPEHLEAFKPLEENTAVRLLNQYQDDFACDLSQYESVDDVQAFLNDAIEQLPKSEVLPKGHLAKPMKWENGYFHITENGLYFVEEDKNGISHKRFISSPVLVTAKTRDDSSNNWGVLLQWKDDNGIKHIQALSMELFQTDGADLRKALAYQGVTIAPDQRARNLFQCYLMSYRANRYALCVDRVGWHENVFVLPHTQIGQTADNDLIVYQASNTLDNRYQSKGTLAQWQSDVAQLVASHSLLVFSLCTAFTGQLLTPLNQQGGGFHLKGGSSKGKSTALNLASSVWGNPKNFYRTWRATGNNLEHTAYMHNDGFLVLDEIGEASAKDIGQTVYMLANGQGKARMGRTAITKAPQQWRVLFLSSGEKTFKEILNEIGQTAKLGQEIRLPEISLDACEYGVFDLVDFAPDASQQANMLYENSINAYGVAGKAWLEYLTNDKGQMTETALKMYQQFKAKITPDNAQGHIA
;
A
#
# COMPACT_ATOMS: atom_id res chain seq x y z
N MET A 1 -34.64 -5.14 29.48
CA MET A 1 -35.05 -3.90 28.74
C MET A 1 -34.80 -4.14 27.27
N THR A 2 -35.81 -4.04 26.40
CA THR A 2 -35.63 -4.34 24.97
C THR A 2 -35.23 -3.04 24.28
N LEU A 3 -33.94 -2.90 23.93
CA LEU A 3 -33.47 -1.80 23.09
C LEU A 3 -33.96 -2.05 21.66
N HIS A 4 -35.13 -1.54 21.30
CA HIS A 4 -35.61 -1.55 19.93
C HIS A 4 -35.03 -0.36 19.17
N HIS A 5 -34.18 -0.62 18.21
CA HIS A 5 -33.69 0.37 17.25
C HIS A 5 -34.43 0.26 15.91
N ASP A 6 -35.49 1.03 15.79
CA ASP A 6 -36.17 1.30 14.50
C ASP A 6 -36.05 2.76 14.05
N THR A 7 -35.12 3.54 14.59
CA THR A 7 -34.86 4.93 14.16
C THR A 7 -33.38 5.28 14.25
N PRO A 8 -32.86 6.10 13.34
CA PRO A 8 -31.43 6.41 13.22
C PRO A 8 -30.94 7.53 14.17
N GLU A 9 -31.51 7.70 15.34
CA GLU A 9 -30.91 8.54 16.36
C GLU A 9 -29.79 7.73 17.06
N LEU A 10 -28.56 8.12 16.77
CA LEU A 10 -27.33 7.59 17.36
C LEU A 10 -27.40 7.76 18.89
N LEU A 11 -27.69 6.68 19.63
CA LEU A 11 -27.53 6.66 21.09
C LEU A 11 -26.06 6.97 21.43
N LYS A 12 -25.85 7.96 22.28
CA LYS A 12 -24.50 8.26 22.76
C LYS A 12 -24.01 7.12 23.67
N PRO A 13 -22.72 6.78 23.64
CA PRO A 13 -22.18 5.71 24.49
C PRO A 13 -22.50 5.85 25.98
N LEU A 14 -22.52 7.08 26.50
CA LEU A 14 -22.94 7.37 27.89
C LEU A 14 -24.39 6.99 28.18
N ASP A 15 -25.30 7.16 27.22
CA ASP A 15 -26.72 6.83 27.39
C ASP A 15 -26.91 5.29 27.41
N ILE A 16 -26.04 4.55 26.72
CA ILE A 16 -26.04 3.09 26.76
C ILE A 16 -25.57 2.62 28.13
N LEU A 17 -24.41 3.10 28.60
CA LEU A 17 -23.86 2.74 29.91
C LEU A 17 -24.80 3.11 31.07
N ALA A 18 -25.52 4.25 30.98
CA ALA A 18 -26.47 4.67 32.00
C ALA A 18 -27.70 3.76 32.14
N GLN A 19 -27.97 2.92 31.13
CA GLN A 19 -29.05 1.95 31.15
C GLN A 19 -28.61 0.56 31.66
N CYS A 20 -27.32 0.34 31.79
CA CYS A 20 -26.73 -0.92 32.23
C CYS A 20 -26.54 -0.93 33.75
N THR A 21 -26.58 -2.12 34.35
CA THR A 21 -26.19 -2.32 35.74
C THR A 21 -24.67 -2.41 35.83
N GLU A 22 -24.07 -1.56 36.65
CA GLU A 22 -22.65 -1.66 36.99
C GLU A 22 -22.47 -2.66 38.13
N LEU A 23 -21.76 -3.74 37.89
CA LEU A 23 -21.45 -4.76 38.87
C LEU A 23 -20.05 -4.58 39.44
N MET A 24 -19.94 -4.61 40.73
CA MET A 24 -18.66 -4.54 41.45
C MET A 24 -18.12 -5.96 41.68
N PRO A 25 -16.78 -6.14 41.79
CA PRO A 25 -16.16 -7.45 42.05
C PRO A 25 -16.71 -8.18 43.28
N THR A 26 -17.35 -7.46 44.20
CA THR A 26 -17.97 -8.02 45.41
C THR A 26 -19.41 -8.48 45.17
N ASP A 27 -20.03 -8.15 44.06
CA ASP A 27 -21.39 -8.51 43.75
C ASP A 27 -21.50 -10.00 43.36
N LYS A 28 -22.53 -10.67 43.88
CA LYS A 28 -22.76 -12.09 43.59
C LYS A 28 -22.95 -12.32 42.07
N ALA A 29 -23.75 -11.44 41.41
CA ALA A 29 -24.00 -11.53 39.97
C ALA A 29 -22.74 -11.34 39.15
N TYR A 30 -21.80 -10.46 39.57
CA TYR A 30 -20.50 -10.31 38.94
C TYR A 30 -19.66 -11.60 39.02
N ILE A 31 -19.57 -12.21 40.22
CA ILE A 31 -18.79 -13.44 40.44
C ILE A 31 -19.38 -14.62 39.67
N GLU A 32 -20.71 -14.69 39.55
CA GLU A 32 -21.43 -15.77 38.86
C GLU A 32 -21.53 -15.54 37.35
N HIS A 33 -21.14 -14.39 36.83
CA HIS A 33 -21.20 -14.13 35.39
C HIS A 33 -20.26 -15.05 34.61
N GLU A 34 -20.75 -15.69 33.55
CA GLU A 34 -20.03 -16.72 32.79
C GLU A 34 -18.64 -16.26 32.31
N LEU A 35 -18.52 -15.03 31.77
CA LEU A 35 -17.24 -14.51 31.32
C LEU A 35 -16.27 -14.25 32.48
N VAL A 36 -16.75 -13.81 33.64
CA VAL A 36 -15.93 -13.63 34.84
C VAL A 36 -15.46 -14.98 35.38
N GLN A 37 -16.31 -16.00 35.40
CA GLN A 37 -15.95 -17.34 35.80
C GLN A 37 -14.88 -17.95 34.87
N ARG A 38 -14.99 -17.71 33.58
CA ARG A 38 -14.09 -18.28 32.59
C ARG A 38 -12.73 -17.57 32.55
N PHE A 39 -12.69 -16.25 32.64
CA PHE A 39 -11.48 -15.47 32.36
C PHE A 39 -10.86 -14.79 33.59
N GLY A 40 -11.49 -14.90 34.74
CA GLY A 40 -11.09 -14.23 35.96
C GLY A 40 -11.68 -12.82 36.06
N SER A 41 -11.54 -12.22 37.24
CA SER A 41 -12.16 -10.96 37.61
C SER A 41 -11.14 -9.84 37.66
N PRO A 42 -11.20 -8.81 36.80
CA PRO A 42 -10.46 -7.56 37.03
C PRO A 42 -11.01 -6.86 38.29
N GLU A 43 -10.18 -6.07 38.95
CA GLU A 43 -10.57 -5.35 40.18
C GLU A 43 -11.55 -4.18 39.94
N GLN A 44 -11.84 -3.86 38.70
CA GLN A 44 -12.81 -2.80 38.32
C GLN A 44 -14.17 -3.42 37.98
N SER A 45 -15.20 -2.57 38.07
CA SER A 45 -16.56 -2.95 37.66
C SER A 45 -16.67 -3.25 36.16
N ILE A 46 -17.57 -4.16 35.81
CA ILE A 46 -18.04 -4.38 34.45
C ILE A 46 -19.50 -3.91 34.35
N HIS A 47 -19.89 -3.50 33.15
CA HIS A 47 -21.28 -3.14 32.89
C HIS A 47 -22.00 -4.37 32.33
N VAL A 48 -23.11 -4.76 32.93
CA VAL A 48 -23.91 -5.91 32.54
C VAL A 48 -25.37 -5.48 32.31
N ASP A 49 -25.98 -5.98 31.26
CA ASP A 49 -27.43 -5.85 31.05
C ASP A 49 -28.06 -7.22 31.22
N ASP A 50 -28.87 -7.40 32.28
CA ASP A 50 -29.58 -8.67 32.61
C ASP A 50 -30.73 -8.96 31.63
N SER A 51 -30.92 -8.14 30.60
CA SER A 51 -31.97 -8.28 29.62
C SER A 51 -31.44 -8.74 28.28
N ILE A 52 -32.33 -9.13 27.38
CA ILE A 52 -31.99 -9.41 25.98
C ILE A 52 -31.79 -8.10 25.24
N VAL A 53 -30.59 -7.83 24.76
CA VAL A 53 -30.24 -6.69 23.92
C VAL A 53 -30.25 -7.13 22.45
N THR A 54 -31.04 -6.46 21.62
CA THR A 54 -31.08 -6.76 20.17
C THR A 54 -30.41 -5.63 19.37
N ILE A 55 -29.37 -5.98 18.59
CA ILE A 55 -28.62 -5.06 17.75
C ILE A 55 -28.61 -5.60 16.32
N ASN A 56 -29.08 -4.80 15.36
CA ASN A 56 -29.14 -5.19 13.94
C ASN A 56 -29.82 -6.56 13.70
N GLY A 57 -30.87 -6.87 14.47
CA GLY A 57 -31.61 -8.14 14.37
C GLY A 57 -30.93 -9.35 15.03
N VAL A 58 -29.79 -9.16 15.70
CA VAL A 58 -29.10 -10.18 16.49
C VAL A 58 -29.39 -9.93 17.96
N SER A 59 -29.86 -10.95 18.70
CA SER A 59 -30.17 -10.84 20.12
C SER A 59 -28.96 -11.33 20.95
N TYR A 60 -28.64 -10.57 21.99
CA TYR A 60 -27.60 -10.82 22.99
C TYR A 60 -28.29 -11.03 24.31
N ASP A 61 -28.07 -12.16 24.95
CA ASP A 61 -28.66 -12.51 26.22
C ASP A 61 -27.68 -12.22 27.35
N SER A 62 -28.06 -11.37 28.29
CA SER A 62 -27.25 -10.95 29.44
C SER A 62 -25.80 -10.54 29.07
N PRO A 63 -25.61 -9.64 28.08
CA PRO A 63 -24.28 -9.30 27.58
C PRO A 63 -23.44 -8.48 28.55
N ILE A 64 -22.12 -8.60 28.44
CA ILE A 64 -21.20 -7.62 29.02
C ILE A 64 -21.09 -6.41 28.07
N ILE A 65 -21.06 -5.22 28.64
CA ILE A 65 -20.85 -3.97 27.91
C ILE A 65 -19.44 -3.45 28.23
N LEU A 66 -18.58 -3.40 27.22
CA LEU A 66 -17.23 -2.85 27.33
C LEU A 66 -17.18 -1.44 26.73
N PRO A 67 -16.87 -0.41 27.53
CA PRO A 67 -16.63 0.94 27.01
C PRO A 67 -15.41 0.98 26.09
N ILE A 68 -15.57 1.66 24.95
CA ILE A 68 -14.49 1.86 23.94
C ILE A 68 -14.01 3.31 24.04
N TYR A 69 -12.72 3.48 24.22
CA TYR A 69 -12.04 4.76 24.39
C TYR A 69 -11.13 5.08 23.20
N ASN A 70 -10.99 6.37 22.87
CA ASN A 70 -9.96 6.84 21.94
C ASN A 70 -8.59 7.01 22.63
N GLY A 71 -7.56 7.46 21.90
CA GLY A 71 -6.22 7.67 22.44
C GLY A 71 -6.15 8.71 23.58
N GLN A 72 -7.08 9.66 23.64
CA GLN A 72 -7.20 10.66 24.70
C GLN A 72 -8.00 10.14 25.92
N LEU A 73 -8.37 8.86 25.90
CA LEU A 73 -9.19 8.20 26.92
C LEU A 73 -10.62 8.77 27.02
N GLU A 74 -11.13 9.33 25.95
CA GLU A 74 -12.54 9.75 25.85
C GLU A 74 -13.40 8.58 25.38
N LEU A 75 -14.55 8.39 26.00
CA LEU A 75 -15.52 7.37 25.64
C LEU A 75 -16.14 7.68 24.26
N VAL A 76 -15.95 6.79 23.30
CA VAL A 76 -16.42 6.98 21.90
C VAL A 76 -17.48 5.98 21.48
N GLN A 77 -17.43 4.75 21.99
CA GLN A 77 -18.36 3.65 21.64
C GLN A 77 -18.51 2.68 22.81
N CYS A 78 -19.38 1.70 22.64
CA CYS A 78 -19.47 0.53 23.53
C CYS A 78 -19.44 -0.76 22.69
N ALA A 79 -18.76 -1.78 23.18
CA ALA A 79 -18.87 -3.14 22.66
C ALA A 79 -19.84 -3.93 23.53
N VAL A 80 -20.81 -4.59 22.90
CA VAL A 80 -21.79 -5.49 23.54
C VAL A 80 -21.37 -6.92 23.23
N MET A 81 -21.09 -7.71 24.24
CA MET A 81 -20.53 -9.06 24.10
C MET A 81 -21.35 -10.07 24.90
N GLN A 82 -21.78 -11.14 24.27
CA GLN A 82 -22.35 -12.29 24.96
C GLN A 82 -21.27 -13.36 25.20
N ASP A 83 -20.43 -13.58 24.20
CA ASP A 83 -19.26 -14.46 24.23
C ASP A 83 -18.21 -13.93 23.24
N GLU A 84 -17.08 -14.66 23.09
CA GLU A 84 -16.01 -14.28 22.17
C GLU A 84 -16.44 -14.27 20.68
N GLN A 85 -17.53 -14.96 20.34
CA GLN A 85 -18.02 -15.11 18.97
C GLN A 85 -19.15 -14.14 18.66
N LYS A 86 -19.75 -13.49 19.67
CA LYS A 86 -20.92 -12.66 19.53
C LYS A 86 -20.67 -11.28 20.14
N VAL A 87 -20.10 -10.42 19.32
CA VAL A 87 -19.70 -9.05 19.66
C VAL A 87 -20.31 -8.08 18.68
N ALA A 88 -20.88 -6.98 19.17
CA ALA A 88 -21.28 -5.84 18.37
C ALA A 88 -20.71 -4.54 18.95
N VAL A 89 -20.36 -3.60 18.11
CA VAL A 89 -19.86 -2.28 18.51
C VAL A 89 -20.91 -1.22 18.14
N MET A 90 -21.24 -0.34 19.07
CA MET A 90 -22.23 0.72 18.93
C MET A 90 -21.60 2.10 19.20
N PRO A 91 -22.00 3.15 18.45
CA PRO A 91 -23.06 3.16 17.44
C PRO A 91 -22.69 2.57 16.08
N ASP A 92 -21.45 2.52 15.70
CA ASP A 92 -21.04 2.05 14.36
C ASP A 92 -20.35 0.69 14.47
N GLY A 93 -20.64 -0.26 13.62
CA GLY A 93 -20.22 -1.66 13.67
C GLY A 93 -18.69 -1.95 13.68
N LEU A 94 -17.83 -0.92 13.62
CA LEU A 94 -16.38 -1.02 13.73
C LEU A 94 -15.89 -0.23 14.95
N ALA A 95 -14.98 -0.83 15.74
CA ALA A 95 -14.39 -0.15 16.88
C ALA A 95 -13.47 0.99 16.44
N LYS A 96 -13.74 2.21 16.89
CA LYS A 96 -12.92 3.42 16.67
C LYS A 96 -11.89 3.67 17.78
N GLY A 97 -11.62 2.67 18.60
CA GLY A 97 -10.73 2.75 19.75
C GLY A 97 -10.51 1.37 20.36
N PHE A 98 -10.31 1.33 21.66
CA PHE A 98 -9.99 0.14 22.42
C PHE A 98 -10.75 0.07 23.75
N ALA A 99 -11.05 -1.12 24.23
CA ALA A 99 -11.46 -1.31 25.62
C ALA A 99 -10.21 -1.27 26.51
N ARG A 100 -10.32 -0.73 27.72
CA ARG A 100 -9.17 -0.52 28.59
C ARG A 100 -9.42 -0.98 30.00
N TYR A 101 -8.31 -1.31 30.69
CA TYR A 101 -8.28 -1.53 32.12
C TYR A 101 -6.97 -1.00 32.71
N GLY A 102 -7.00 -0.61 33.99
CA GLY A 102 -5.84 -0.09 34.70
C GLY A 102 -5.61 1.40 34.52
N HIS A 103 -4.57 1.89 35.18
CA HIS A 103 -4.21 3.31 35.15
C HIS A 103 -3.24 3.59 34.00
N PHE A 104 -3.70 4.31 32.99
CA PHE A 104 -2.92 4.73 31.84
C PHE A 104 -2.05 5.92 32.21
N ASP A 105 -0.75 5.68 32.38
CA ASP A 105 0.29 6.66 32.69
C ASP A 105 1.31 6.69 31.54
N HIS A 106 1.62 7.87 31.02
CA HIS A 106 2.55 8.03 29.92
C HIS A 106 3.98 7.54 30.23
N ALA A 107 4.34 7.42 31.50
CA ALA A 107 5.66 6.94 31.95
C ALA A 107 5.70 5.41 32.17
N LYS A 108 4.56 4.73 32.11
CA LYS A 108 4.45 3.30 32.43
C LYS A 108 4.15 2.46 31.20
N PRO A 109 4.50 1.15 31.21
CA PRO A 109 4.11 0.21 30.18
C PRO A 109 2.60 0.09 30.02
N VAL A 110 2.14 0.05 28.76
CA VAL A 110 0.77 -0.30 28.38
C VAL A 110 0.84 -1.56 27.53
N ILE A 111 0.13 -2.58 27.93
CA ILE A 111 0.06 -3.85 27.19
C ILE A 111 -1.11 -3.77 26.20
N VAL A 112 -0.83 -3.97 24.93
CA VAL A 112 -1.85 -4.05 23.88
C VAL A 112 -2.13 -5.51 23.58
N THR A 113 -3.39 -5.91 23.59
CA THR A 113 -3.80 -7.28 23.25
C THR A 113 -5.04 -7.29 22.38
N TYR A 114 -5.24 -8.36 21.65
CA TYR A 114 -6.45 -8.62 20.86
C TYR A 114 -7.18 -9.87 21.36
N ASN A 115 -6.67 -10.52 22.41
CA ASN A 115 -7.24 -11.71 23.01
C ASN A 115 -7.95 -11.32 24.31
N LEU A 116 -9.23 -11.67 24.41
CA LEU A 116 -10.07 -11.31 25.53
C LEU A 116 -9.62 -11.99 26.83
N GLU A 117 -9.22 -13.25 26.78
CA GLU A 117 -8.73 -13.97 27.95
C GLU A 117 -7.43 -13.37 28.47
N ALA A 118 -6.48 -13.05 27.56
CA ALA A 118 -5.26 -12.35 27.91
C ALA A 118 -5.55 -10.95 28.51
N PHE A 119 -6.55 -10.24 27.99
CA PHE A 119 -6.98 -8.95 28.53
C PHE A 119 -7.36 -9.04 30.00
N PHE A 120 -8.21 -9.99 30.37
CA PHE A 120 -8.65 -10.18 31.76
C PHE A 120 -7.51 -10.63 32.67
N LYS A 121 -6.61 -11.50 32.20
CA LYS A 121 -5.43 -11.93 32.98
C LYS A 121 -4.45 -10.77 33.19
N ILE A 122 -4.14 -10.00 32.15
CA ILE A 122 -3.25 -8.84 32.24
C ILE A 122 -3.87 -7.78 33.18
N ALA A 123 -5.19 -7.57 33.10
CA ALA A 123 -5.88 -6.61 33.95
C ALA A 123 -5.64 -6.86 35.45
N GLN A 124 -5.41 -8.09 35.86
CA GLN A 124 -5.15 -8.48 37.25
C GLN A 124 -3.68 -8.33 37.66
N THR A 125 -2.75 -8.08 36.73
CA THR A 125 -1.31 -7.92 37.00
C THR A 125 -0.91 -6.52 37.43
N GLY A 126 -1.82 -5.55 37.42
CA GLY A 126 -1.52 -4.14 37.69
C GLY A 126 -0.95 -3.38 36.49
N TYR A 127 -0.72 -4.00 35.35
CA TYR A 127 -0.39 -3.29 34.10
C TYR A 127 -1.64 -2.63 33.51
N ALA A 128 -1.46 -1.47 32.87
CA ALA A 128 -2.47 -0.91 32.00
C ALA A 128 -2.59 -1.77 30.74
N VAL A 129 -3.79 -2.15 30.35
CA VAL A 129 -4.04 -2.99 29.18
C VAL A 129 -5.08 -2.37 28.25
N ALA A 130 -4.79 -2.40 26.95
CA ALA A 130 -5.68 -2.00 25.86
C ALA A 130 -6.08 -3.23 25.06
N LEU A 131 -7.38 -3.52 25.00
CA LEU A 131 -7.93 -4.58 24.17
C LEU A 131 -8.39 -4.00 22.83
N VAL A 132 -7.80 -4.49 21.76
CA VAL A 132 -8.22 -4.18 20.39
C VAL A 132 -9.26 -5.19 19.94
N LEU A 133 -10.49 -4.73 19.69
CA LEU A 133 -11.57 -5.57 19.18
C LEU A 133 -11.40 -5.76 17.68
N LEU A 134 -11.07 -6.97 17.26
CA LEU A 134 -10.88 -7.34 15.85
C LEU A 134 -12.14 -7.98 15.29
N PRO A 135 -12.60 -7.56 14.11
CA PRO A 135 -13.86 -8.06 13.51
C PRO A 135 -13.84 -9.55 13.17
N THR A 136 -12.67 -10.15 12.99
CA THR A 136 -12.53 -11.54 12.54
C THR A 136 -12.26 -12.54 13.64
N LEU A 137 -11.95 -12.09 14.86
CA LEU A 137 -11.71 -12.98 16.00
C LEU A 137 -12.97 -13.69 16.51
N CYS A 138 -14.13 -13.27 16.06
CA CYS A 138 -15.41 -13.81 16.49
C CYS A 138 -15.72 -15.23 16.01
N ASN A 139 -14.84 -15.96 15.27
CA ASN A 139 -15.27 -17.19 14.60
C ASN A 139 -14.31 -18.37 14.54
N SER A 140 -13.14 -18.38 15.22
CA SER A 140 -12.28 -19.58 15.17
C SER A 140 -11.32 -19.74 16.33
N THR A 141 -11.04 -20.98 16.68
CA THR A 141 -10.04 -21.42 17.67
C THR A 141 -8.58 -21.14 17.25
N LEU A 142 -8.35 -20.70 16.01
CA LEU A 142 -7.07 -20.21 15.49
C LEU A 142 -7.38 -19.06 14.52
N PRO A 143 -7.22 -17.80 14.93
CA PRO A 143 -7.53 -16.67 14.06
C PRO A 143 -6.51 -16.57 12.94
N VAL A 144 -6.94 -16.83 11.72
CA VAL A 144 -6.23 -16.34 10.54
C VAL A 144 -6.50 -14.83 10.46
N LEU A 145 -5.55 -14.04 10.92
CA LEU A 145 -5.66 -12.58 10.89
C LEU A 145 -5.75 -12.11 9.44
N LYS A 146 -6.76 -11.32 9.15
CA LYS A 146 -6.98 -10.72 7.83
C LYS A 146 -6.30 -9.34 7.75
N PRO A 147 -5.99 -8.80 6.57
CA PRO A 147 -5.41 -7.47 6.42
C PRO A 147 -6.13 -6.37 7.21
N PHE A 148 -7.45 -6.47 7.29
CA PHE A 148 -8.28 -5.52 8.02
C PHE A 148 -8.05 -5.54 9.54
N ASP A 149 -7.70 -6.69 10.12
CA ASP A 149 -7.39 -6.79 11.55
C ASP A 149 -6.08 -6.05 11.88
N PHE A 150 -5.10 -6.08 10.96
CA PHE A 150 -3.86 -5.31 11.09
C PHE A 150 -4.10 -3.80 11.01
N GLU A 151 -4.98 -3.36 10.11
CA GLU A 151 -5.35 -1.94 10.01
C GLU A 151 -5.99 -1.45 11.32
N GLN A 152 -6.84 -2.26 11.92
CA GLN A 152 -7.48 -1.94 13.20
C GLN A 152 -6.48 -1.87 14.35
N MET A 153 -5.55 -2.85 14.45
CA MET A 153 -4.48 -2.83 15.44
C MET A 153 -3.56 -1.63 15.25
N GLN A 154 -3.12 -1.38 14.03
CA GLN A 154 -2.28 -0.23 13.69
C GLN A 154 -2.95 1.10 14.03
N PHE A 155 -4.26 1.21 13.78
CA PHE A 155 -5.04 2.39 14.12
C PHE A 155 -5.03 2.65 15.62
N VAL A 156 -5.33 1.64 16.47
CA VAL A 156 -5.35 1.79 17.92
C VAL A 156 -3.95 2.10 18.48
N ILE A 157 -2.91 1.38 18.03
CA ILE A 157 -1.54 1.62 18.46
C ILE A 157 -1.09 3.04 18.11
N ASN A 158 -1.43 3.54 16.92
CA ASN A 158 -1.13 4.90 16.51
C ASN A 158 -1.90 5.95 17.35
N GLN A 159 -3.14 5.68 17.72
CA GLN A 159 -3.89 6.55 18.63
C GLN A 159 -3.20 6.66 20.01
N LEU A 160 -2.78 5.53 20.59
CA LEU A 160 -2.05 5.52 21.86
C LEU A 160 -0.71 6.26 21.76
N ALA A 161 0.05 6.02 20.71
CA ALA A 161 1.34 6.70 20.48
C ALA A 161 1.17 8.22 20.29
N GLN A 162 0.16 8.65 19.52
CA GLN A 162 -0.16 10.08 19.33
C GLN A 162 -0.63 10.75 20.62
N ALA A 163 -1.30 10.02 21.50
CA ALA A 163 -1.69 10.48 22.82
C ALA A 163 -0.50 10.58 23.80
N GLY A 164 0.70 10.09 23.43
CA GLY A 164 1.92 10.21 24.21
C GLY A 164 2.35 8.96 24.98
N TYR A 165 1.66 7.82 24.81
CA TYR A 165 2.07 6.54 25.40
C TYR A 165 3.24 5.96 24.60
N GLN A 166 4.44 5.92 25.20
CA GLN A 166 5.70 5.56 24.52
C GLN A 166 6.12 4.10 24.76
N GLN A 167 5.61 3.48 25.80
CA GLN A 167 5.96 2.12 26.21
C GLN A 167 4.78 1.17 25.90
N LEU A 168 4.57 0.88 24.61
CA LEU A 168 3.52 0.00 24.14
C LEU A 168 4.11 -1.39 23.87
N TYR A 169 3.58 -2.42 24.53
CA TYR A 169 4.04 -3.78 24.40
C TYR A 169 2.90 -4.71 24.00
N MET A 170 3.17 -5.67 23.12
CA MET A 170 2.16 -6.60 22.64
C MET A 170 2.68 -8.05 22.71
N PRO A 171 2.14 -8.88 23.59
CA PRO A 171 2.40 -10.32 23.59
C PRO A 171 1.87 -10.97 22.32
N VAL A 172 2.72 -11.71 21.61
CA VAL A 172 2.38 -12.35 20.33
C VAL A 172 2.82 -13.80 20.34
N ARG A 173 1.92 -14.71 19.97
CA ARG A 173 2.26 -16.13 19.82
C ARG A 173 3.36 -16.32 18.76
N PRO A 174 4.26 -17.30 18.95
CA PRO A 174 5.34 -17.57 18.00
C PRO A 174 4.87 -17.75 16.55
N GLU A 175 3.76 -18.47 16.36
CA GLU A 175 3.16 -18.71 15.04
C GLU A 175 2.62 -17.46 14.34
N HIS A 176 2.32 -16.41 15.12
CA HIS A 176 1.82 -15.14 14.59
C HIS A 176 2.91 -14.07 14.45
N LEU A 177 4.13 -14.35 14.93
CA LEU A 177 5.20 -13.36 14.99
C LEU A 177 5.50 -12.68 13.65
N GLU A 178 5.68 -13.50 12.61
CA GLU A 178 5.99 -12.98 11.27
C GLU A 178 4.87 -12.07 10.75
N ALA A 179 3.62 -12.42 11.03
CA ALA A 179 2.47 -11.62 10.65
C ALA A 179 2.41 -10.26 11.37
N PHE A 180 2.91 -10.19 12.63
CA PHE A 180 2.87 -8.97 13.44
C PHE A 180 4.13 -8.09 13.33
N LYS A 181 5.25 -8.57 12.81
CA LYS A 181 6.46 -7.77 12.56
C LYS A 181 6.20 -6.42 11.88
N PRO A 182 5.32 -6.32 10.87
CA PRO A 182 5.00 -5.03 10.25
C PRO A 182 4.39 -4.00 11.21
N LEU A 183 3.72 -4.42 12.30
CA LEU A 183 3.22 -3.49 13.31
C LEU A 183 4.37 -2.88 14.11
N GLU A 184 5.34 -3.68 14.55
CA GLU A 184 6.52 -3.19 15.27
C GLU A 184 7.37 -2.26 14.39
N GLU A 185 7.47 -2.55 13.10
CA GLU A 185 8.21 -1.71 12.15
C GLU A 185 7.52 -0.39 11.83
N ASN A 186 6.19 -0.36 11.81
CA ASN A 186 5.39 0.78 11.34
C ASN A 186 4.72 1.56 12.48
N THR A 187 4.84 1.11 13.73
CA THR A 187 4.19 1.73 14.89
C THR A 187 5.16 1.82 16.09
N ALA A 188 4.68 2.37 17.20
CA ALA A 188 5.44 2.48 18.45
C ALA A 188 5.36 1.21 19.32
N VAL A 189 4.65 0.16 18.90
CA VAL A 189 4.49 -1.07 19.68
C VAL A 189 5.74 -1.95 19.60
N ARG A 190 6.03 -2.68 20.67
CA ARG A 190 7.07 -3.69 20.74
C ARG A 190 6.46 -5.06 20.97
N LEU A 191 6.87 -6.02 20.16
CA LEU A 191 6.39 -7.38 20.27
C LEU A 191 7.15 -8.12 21.37
N LEU A 192 6.41 -8.73 22.29
CA LEU A 192 6.96 -9.61 23.33
C LEU A 192 6.94 -11.05 22.83
N ASN A 193 8.05 -11.50 22.24
CA ASN A 193 8.14 -12.80 21.59
C ASN A 193 9.50 -13.50 21.71
N GLN A 194 10.45 -12.90 22.43
CA GLN A 194 11.86 -13.32 22.39
C GLN A 194 12.21 -14.51 23.28
N TYR A 195 11.23 -15.26 23.78
CA TYR A 195 11.49 -16.42 24.60
C TYR A 195 11.55 -17.73 23.80
N GLN A 196 12.53 -18.56 24.15
CA GLN A 196 12.85 -19.82 23.47
C GLN A 196 11.83 -20.94 23.69
N ASP A 197 10.83 -20.74 24.56
CA ASP A 197 9.75 -21.70 24.79
C ASP A 197 8.50 -21.32 24.01
N ASP A 198 8.02 -22.24 23.17
CA ASP A 198 6.89 -22.08 22.26
C ASP A 198 5.57 -21.64 22.94
N PHE A 199 5.47 -21.74 24.27
CA PHE A 199 4.27 -21.40 25.03
C PHE A 199 4.30 -20.01 25.69
N ALA A 200 5.47 -19.40 25.85
CA ALA A 200 5.66 -18.25 26.73
C ALA A 200 4.85 -17.00 26.35
N CYS A 201 4.46 -16.82 25.08
CA CYS A 201 3.75 -15.64 24.61
C CYS A 201 2.24 -15.83 24.45
N ASP A 202 1.71 -17.02 24.73
CA ASP A 202 0.27 -17.24 24.79
C ASP A 202 -0.25 -17.06 26.23
N LEU A 203 -0.52 -15.80 26.58
CA LEU A 203 -0.97 -15.46 27.93
C LEU A 203 -2.29 -16.13 28.34
N SER A 204 -3.04 -16.68 27.39
CA SER A 204 -4.24 -17.46 27.69
C SER A 204 -3.94 -18.82 28.34
N GLN A 205 -2.73 -19.35 28.15
CA GLN A 205 -2.33 -20.66 28.67
C GLN A 205 -1.74 -20.65 30.09
N TYR A 206 -1.45 -19.48 30.63
CA TYR A 206 -0.97 -19.36 32.00
C TYR A 206 -2.10 -19.65 33.01
N GLU A 207 -1.86 -20.56 33.97
CA GLU A 207 -2.86 -20.93 34.96
C GLU A 207 -3.02 -19.84 36.04
N SER A 208 -1.96 -19.09 36.35
CA SER A 208 -2.00 -18.05 37.39
C SER A 208 -1.70 -16.67 36.86
N VAL A 209 -2.26 -15.66 37.54
CA VAL A 209 -1.98 -14.25 37.29
C VAL A 209 -0.53 -13.87 37.61
N ASP A 210 0.03 -14.52 38.67
CA ASP A 210 1.41 -14.29 39.07
C ASP A 210 2.41 -14.71 37.98
N ASP A 211 2.11 -15.82 37.27
CA ASP A 211 2.93 -16.28 36.15
C ASP A 211 2.86 -15.30 34.97
N VAL A 212 1.67 -14.76 34.64
CA VAL A 212 1.50 -13.71 33.64
C VAL A 212 2.28 -12.46 34.00
N GLN A 213 2.21 -12.04 35.27
CA GLN A 213 2.94 -10.86 35.75
C GLN A 213 4.45 -11.08 35.71
N ALA A 214 4.93 -12.26 36.12
CA ALA A 214 6.35 -12.62 36.06
C ALA A 214 6.86 -12.61 34.62
N PHE A 215 6.11 -13.21 33.70
CA PHE A 215 6.42 -13.18 32.28
C PHE A 215 6.52 -11.76 31.72
N LEU A 216 5.51 -10.91 31.97
CA LEU A 216 5.52 -9.54 31.47
C LEU A 216 6.69 -8.72 32.02
N ASN A 217 6.99 -8.86 33.32
CA ASN A 217 8.11 -8.19 33.95
C ASN A 217 9.44 -8.60 33.30
N ASP A 218 9.67 -9.89 33.15
CA ASP A 218 10.90 -10.45 32.61
C ASP A 218 11.04 -10.13 31.11
N ALA A 219 9.97 -10.32 30.32
CA ALA A 219 9.96 -10.01 28.90
C ALA A 219 10.21 -8.51 28.61
N ILE A 220 9.64 -7.62 29.41
CA ILE A 220 9.87 -6.16 29.27
C ILE A 220 11.28 -5.77 29.70
N GLU A 221 11.83 -6.40 30.76
CA GLU A 221 13.18 -6.14 31.25
C GLU A 221 14.27 -6.63 30.29
N GLN A 222 14.05 -7.76 29.64
CA GLN A 222 15.00 -8.38 28.69
C GLN A 222 14.93 -7.79 27.30
N LEU A 223 13.85 -7.09 26.95
CA LEU A 223 13.85 -6.33 25.69
C LEU A 223 15.08 -5.40 25.69
N PRO A 224 15.87 -5.39 24.60
CA PRO A 224 16.93 -4.42 24.48
C PRO A 224 16.28 -3.06 24.76
N LYS A 225 16.73 -2.39 25.84
CA LYS A 225 16.21 -1.07 26.22
C LYS A 225 16.22 -0.26 24.95
N SER A 226 15.05 -0.02 24.35
CA SER A 226 15.03 0.83 23.18
C SER A 226 15.62 2.11 23.67
N GLU A 227 16.66 2.55 22.99
CA GLU A 227 17.13 3.90 23.18
C GLU A 227 15.94 4.77 22.82
N VAL A 228 15.21 5.19 23.84
CA VAL A 228 14.07 6.09 23.71
C VAL A 228 14.58 7.28 22.90
N LEU A 229 13.98 7.49 21.73
CA LEU A 229 14.36 8.64 20.93
C LEU A 229 14.22 9.87 21.82
N PRO A 230 15.24 10.71 21.94
CA PRO A 230 15.15 11.92 22.74
C PRO A 230 13.91 12.72 22.32
N LYS A 231 13.22 13.35 23.28
CA LYS A 231 11.96 14.06 23.03
C LYS A 231 12.07 14.99 21.81
N GLY A 232 11.19 14.82 20.83
CA GLY A 232 11.17 15.59 19.59
C GLY A 232 12.12 15.12 18.49
N HIS A 233 12.78 13.97 18.63
CA HIS A 233 13.59 13.37 17.57
C HIS A 233 12.77 12.39 16.72
N LEU A 234 13.01 12.41 15.40
CA LEU A 234 12.42 11.45 14.45
C LEU A 234 13.31 10.21 14.26
N ALA A 235 14.59 10.32 14.60
CA ALA A 235 15.55 9.22 14.56
C ALA A 235 16.64 9.45 15.63
N LYS A 236 17.34 8.37 15.97
CA LYS A 236 18.46 8.39 16.90
C LYS A 236 19.54 9.37 16.43
N PRO A 237 20.08 10.26 17.31
CA PRO A 237 21.20 11.13 16.97
C PRO A 237 22.41 10.32 16.52
N MET A 238 23.01 10.73 15.41
CA MET A 238 24.18 10.07 14.86
C MET A 238 25.44 10.86 15.14
N LYS A 239 26.40 10.29 15.89
CA LYS A 239 27.72 10.90 16.12
C LYS A 239 28.51 11.00 14.81
N TRP A 240 29.14 12.14 14.58
CA TRP A 240 29.99 12.43 13.45
C TRP A 240 31.08 13.44 13.84
N GLU A 241 32.36 13.07 13.69
CA GLU A 241 33.47 13.91 14.11
C GLU A 241 33.33 14.46 15.57
N ASN A 242 33.36 15.78 15.72
CA ASN A 242 33.22 16.48 16.99
C ASN A 242 31.77 16.92 17.30
N GLY A 243 30.80 16.35 16.66
CA GLY A 243 29.38 16.65 16.83
C GLY A 243 28.47 15.47 16.59
N TYR A 244 27.19 15.76 16.37
CA TYR A 244 26.20 14.76 16.04
C TYR A 244 25.08 15.33 15.17
N PHE A 245 24.54 14.47 14.29
CA PHE A 245 23.33 14.78 13.55
C PHE A 245 22.11 14.54 14.41
N HIS A 246 21.19 15.47 14.35
CA HIS A 246 19.95 15.50 15.11
C HIS A 246 18.80 15.80 14.15
N ILE A 247 17.86 14.88 14.01
CA ILE A 247 16.69 15.04 13.16
C ILE A 247 15.41 15.15 13.99
N THR A 248 14.63 16.18 13.72
CA THR A 248 13.35 16.48 14.37
C THR A 248 12.29 16.77 13.32
N GLU A 249 11.05 16.96 13.73
CA GLU A 249 9.96 17.41 12.84
C GLU A 249 10.26 18.73 12.13
N ASN A 250 11.11 19.58 12.73
CA ASN A 250 11.46 20.90 12.19
C ASN A 250 12.68 20.89 11.27
N GLY A 251 13.43 19.80 11.17
CA GLY A 251 14.60 19.71 10.32
C GLY A 251 15.68 18.76 10.78
N LEU A 252 16.65 18.57 9.90
CA LEU A 252 17.93 17.95 10.17
C LEU A 252 18.92 19.02 10.59
N TYR A 253 19.61 18.79 11.70
CA TYR A 253 20.60 19.70 12.29
C TYR A 253 21.89 18.95 12.55
N PHE A 254 23.00 19.70 12.55
CA PHE A 254 24.27 19.26 13.11
C PHE A 254 24.56 20.07 14.35
N VAL A 255 24.88 19.39 15.44
CA VAL A 255 25.18 20.00 16.73
C VAL A 255 26.64 19.75 17.06
N GLU A 256 27.39 20.81 17.28
CA GLU A 256 28.80 20.80 17.72
C GLU A 256 28.91 21.43 19.10
N GLU A 257 29.78 20.89 19.93
CA GLU A 257 30.16 21.53 21.19
C GLU A 257 31.50 22.24 21.02
N ASP A 258 31.56 23.49 21.44
CA ASP A 258 32.81 24.23 21.47
C ASP A 258 33.69 23.80 22.67
N LYS A 259 34.92 24.34 22.73
CA LYS A 259 35.88 24.04 23.81
C LYS A 259 35.38 24.47 25.21
N ASN A 260 34.32 25.26 25.27
CA ASN A 260 33.71 25.76 26.51
C ASN A 260 32.43 24.97 26.89
N GLY A 261 32.08 23.91 26.10
CA GLY A 261 30.88 23.11 26.32
C GLY A 261 29.60 23.78 25.81
N ILE A 262 29.71 24.82 24.98
CA ILE A 262 28.55 25.49 24.38
C ILE A 262 28.16 24.77 23.10
N SER A 263 26.91 24.31 23.02
CA SER A 263 26.37 23.63 21.83
C SER A 263 25.95 24.63 20.76
N HIS A 264 26.47 24.45 19.54
CA HIS A 264 26.12 25.22 18.36
C HIS A 264 25.30 24.34 17.41
N LYS A 265 24.03 24.70 17.19
CA LYS A 265 23.09 23.98 16.33
C LYS A 265 23.02 24.64 14.95
N ARG A 266 23.40 23.88 13.90
CA ARG A 266 23.34 24.30 12.49
C ARG A 266 22.21 23.60 11.77
N PHE A 267 21.32 24.35 11.13
CA PHE A 267 20.30 23.79 10.22
C PHE A 267 20.97 23.25 8.94
N ILE A 268 20.57 22.06 8.52
CA ILE A 268 21.09 21.39 7.31
C ILE A 268 20.01 21.29 6.25
N SER A 269 18.86 20.70 6.58
CA SER A 269 17.75 20.53 5.65
C SER A 269 16.42 20.36 6.40
N SER A 270 15.30 20.40 5.65
CA SER A 270 14.03 19.84 6.12
C SER A 270 14.24 18.37 6.51
N PRO A 271 13.31 17.74 7.30
CA PRO A 271 13.51 16.38 7.79
C PRO A 271 13.63 15.37 6.64
N VAL A 272 14.74 14.65 6.56
CA VAL A 272 14.96 13.53 5.62
C VAL A 272 15.49 12.34 6.41
N LEU A 273 14.74 11.26 6.45
CA LEU A 273 15.09 10.01 7.13
C LEU A 273 15.77 9.04 6.17
N VAL A 274 16.85 8.40 6.60
CA VAL A 274 17.43 7.24 5.91
C VAL A 274 16.82 5.98 6.53
N THR A 275 15.95 5.29 5.79
CA THR A 275 15.17 4.16 6.30
C THR A 275 15.81 2.80 6.01
N ALA A 276 16.58 2.70 4.92
CA ALA A 276 17.30 1.48 4.56
C ALA A 276 18.55 1.78 3.72
N LYS A 277 19.49 0.84 3.68
CA LYS A 277 20.50 0.77 2.62
C LYS A 277 19.97 -0.11 1.49
N THR A 278 20.19 0.29 0.25
CA THR A 278 19.75 -0.46 -0.92
C THR A 278 20.93 -1.13 -1.62
N ARG A 279 20.70 -2.29 -2.21
CA ARG A 279 21.61 -2.99 -3.13
C ARG A 279 20.80 -3.88 -4.07
N ASP A 280 21.34 -4.23 -5.24
CA ASP A 280 20.76 -5.26 -6.09
C ASP A 280 21.10 -6.68 -5.58
N ASP A 281 20.50 -7.69 -6.20
CA ASP A 281 20.69 -9.12 -5.90
C ASP A 281 22.13 -9.60 -6.10
N SER A 282 22.88 -8.94 -6.98
CA SER A 282 24.31 -9.18 -7.19
C SER A 282 25.22 -8.40 -6.22
N SER A 283 24.66 -7.77 -5.18
CA SER A 283 25.39 -6.90 -4.22
C SER A 283 26.09 -5.70 -4.86
N ASN A 284 25.52 -5.20 -5.97
CA ASN A 284 25.93 -3.98 -6.65
C ASN A 284 24.88 -2.87 -6.47
N ASN A 285 25.05 -1.77 -7.19
CA ASN A 285 24.10 -0.63 -7.23
C ASN A 285 23.69 -0.13 -5.83
N TRP A 286 24.66 -0.06 -4.92
CA TRP A 286 24.42 0.39 -3.57
C TRP A 286 23.83 1.79 -3.52
N GLY A 287 22.91 1.99 -2.56
CA GLY A 287 22.20 3.25 -2.37
C GLY A 287 21.60 3.39 -0.98
N VAL A 288 20.73 4.37 -0.85
CA VAL A 288 19.95 4.66 0.36
C VAL A 288 18.49 4.85 0.01
N LEU A 289 17.62 4.33 0.85
CA LEU A 289 16.18 4.60 0.81
C LEU A 289 15.89 5.77 1.74
N LEU A 290 15.36 6.85 1.18
CA LEU A 290 15.04 8.08 1.89
C LEU A 290 13.53 8.26 2.03
N GLN A 291 13.11 8.86 3.15
CA GLN A 291 11.72 9.23 3.41
C GLN A 291 11.66 10.64 3.97
N TRP A 292 10.72 11.45 3.46
CA TRP A 292 10.44 12.81 3.97
C TRP A 292 8.99 13.20 3.70
N LYS A 293 8.58 14.33 4.27
CA LYS A 293 7.34 15.02 3.91
C LYS A 293 7.68 16.39 3.32
N ASP A 294 6.96 16.78 2.29
CA ASP A 294 7.03 18.13 1.73
C ASP A 294 6.17 19.12 2.56
N ASP A 295 6.20 20.39 2.19
CA ASP A 295 5.46 21.46 2.88
C ASP A 295 3.93 21.30 2.79
N ASN A 296 3.43 20.48 1.86
CA ASN A 296 2.01 20.12 1.75
C ASN A 296 1.65 18.89 2.63
N GLY A 297 2.63 18.32 3.36
CA GLY A 297 2.47 17.12 4.17
C GLY A 297 2.47 15.81 3.38
N ILE A 298 2.75 15.85 2.06
CA ILE A 298 2.80 14.67 1.22
C ILE A 298 4.07 13.88 1.56
N LYS A 299 3.89 12.59 1.82
CA LYS A 299 4.99 11.66 2.11
C LYS A 299 5.67 11.22 0.81
N HIS A 300 6.98 11.39 0.76
CA HIS A 300 7.84 10.90 -0.31
C HIS A 300 8.73 9.77 0.19
N ILE A 301 8.93 8.77 -0.66
CA ILE A 301 9.87 7.66 -0.45
C ILE A 301 10.64 7.48 -1.74
N GLN A 302 11.97 7.50 -1.68
CA GLN A 302 12.82 7.34 -2.86
C GLN A 302 14.13 6.61 -2.53
N ALA A 303 14.47 5.61 -3.34
CA ALA A 303 15.79 5.01 -3.33
C ALA A 303 16.73 5.79 -4.26
N LEU A 304 17.89 6.18 -3.76
CA LEU A 304 18.90 6.93 -4.51
C LEU A 304 20.23 6.17 -4.53
N SER A 305 20.80 6.01 -5.72
CA SER A 305 22.10 5.34 -5.88
C SER A 305 23.22 6.14 -5.20
N MET A 306 24.14 5.44 -4.54
CA MET A 306 25.34 6.00 -3.91
C MET A 306 26.28 6.68 -4.94
N GLU A 307 26.13 6.36 -6.23
CA GLU A 307 26.85 7.02 -7.32
C GLU A 307 26.56 8.54 -7.36
N LEU A 308 25.31 8.95 -7.05
CA LEU A 308 24.92 10.38 -6.99
C LEU A 308 25.65 11.17 -5.91
N PHE A 309 26.25 10.47 -4.95
CA PHE A 309 26.97 11.07 -3.82
C PHE A 309 28.48 11.24 -4.09
N GLN A 310 29.01 10.65 -5.19
CA GLN A 310 30.46 10.66 -5.47
C GLN A 310 30.97 11.93 -6.13
N THR A 311 30.06 12.81 -6.55
CA THR A 311 30.38 14.14 -7.08
C THR A 311 30.20 15.21 -5.98
N ASP A 312 30.11 16.46 -6.36
CA ASP A 312 29.76 17.57 -5.46
C ASP A 312 28.33 17.48 -4.84
N GLY A 313 27.59 16.41 -5.19
CA GLY A 313 26.22 16.17 -4.73
C GLY A 313 25.17 17.11 -5.33
N ALA A 314 25.48 17.84 -6.40
CA ALA A 314 24.56 18.78 -7.02
C ALA A 314 23.31 18.07 -7.57
N ASP A 315 23.50 16.94 -8.23
CA ASP A 315 22.37 16.19 -8.83
C ASP A 315 21.50 15.53 -7.77
N LEU A 316 22.08 15.04 -6.67
CA LEU A 316 21.38 14.60 -5.47
C LEU A 316 20.49 15.73 -4.91
N ARG A 317 21.08 16.91 -4.68
CA ARG A 317 20.35 18.05 -4.12
C ARG A 317 19.23 18.53 -5.05
N LYS A 318 19.46 18.54 -6.38
CA LYS A 318 18.42 18.86 -7.36
C LYS A 318 17.25 17.89 -7.30
N ALA A 319 17.54 16.57 -7.24
CA ALA A 319 16.51 15.53 -7.17
C ALA A 319 15.62 15.68 -5.92
N LEU A 320 16.23 15.92 -4.76
CA LEU A 320 15.51 16.11 -3.49
C LEU A 320 14.76 17.44 -3.44
N ALA A 321 15.39 18.53 -3.90
CA ALA A 321 14.75 19.87 -3.95
C ALA A 321 13.54 19.88 -4.89
N TYR A 322 13.60 19.17 -6.01
CA TYR A 322 12.46 19.01 -6.93
C TYR A 322 11.23 18.42 -6.25
N GLN A 323 11.43 17.59 -5.22
CA GLN A 323 10.38 16.94 -4.45
C GLN A 323 10.18 17.61 -3.06
N GLY A 324 10.52 18.86 -2.91
CA GLY A 324 10.17 19.69 -1.75
C GLY A 324 11.14 19.62 -0.57
N VAL A 325 12.32 19.00 -0.72
CA VAL A 325 13.34 19.05 0.35
C VAL A 325 14.04 20.41 0.32
N THR A 326 13.94 21.15 1.42
CA THR A 326 14.69 22.41 1.60
C THR A 326 16.07 22.09 2.17
N ILE A 327 17.14 22.55 1.50
CA ILE A 327 18.53 22.32 1.90
C ILE A 327 19.20 23.69 2.13
N ALA A 328 19.91 23.84 3.25
CA ALA A 328 20.63 25.07 3.57
C ALA A 328 21.62 25.46 2.47
N PRO A 329 21.73 26.76 2.13
CA PRO A 329 22.49 27.20 0.95
C PRO A 329 24.01 27.25 1.18
N ASP A 330 24.49 27.21 2.43
CA ASP A 330 25.91 27.28 2.72
C ASP A 330 26.65 25.96 2.42
N GLN A 331 27.92 26.08 2.04
CA GLN A 331 28.73 24.92 1.60
C GLN A 331 28.93 23.89 2.72
N ARG A 332 29.07 24.34 3.97
CA ARG A 332 29.28 23.42 5.10
C ARG A 332 28.03 22.56 5.36
N ALA A 333 26.85 23.17 5.33
CA ALA A 333 25.60 22.44 5.50
C ALA A 333 25.36 21.44 4.36
N ARG A 334 25.70 21.81 3.10
CA ARG A 334 25.63 20.89 1.95
C ARG A 334 26.55 19.68 2.12
N ASN A 335 27.78 19.90 2.58
CA ASN A 335 28.72 18.81 2.86
C ASN A 335 28.23 17.91 4.00
N LEU A 336 27.73 18.51 5.10
CA LEU A 336 27.17 17.78 6.24
C LEU A 336 25.93 16.98 5.83
N PHE A 337 25.06 17.51 4.94
CA PHE A 337 23.92 16.78 4.41
C PHE A 337 24.35 15.51 3.66
N GLN A 338 25.34 15.64 2.80
CA GLN A 338 25.91 14.50 2.07
C GLN A 338 26.55 13.49 3.04
N CYS A 339 27.33 13.95 4.03
CA CYS A 339 27.90 13.10 5.07
C CYS A 339 26.83 12.35 5.85
N TYR A 340 25.74 13.02 6.25
CA TYR A 340 24.62 12.38 6.94
C TYR A 340 24.04 11.23 6.11
N LEU A 341 23.68 11.49 4.86
CA LEU A 341 23.07 10.48 3.97
C LEU A 341 23.99 9.28 3.70
N MET A 342 25.30 9.52 3.55
CA MET A 342 26.28 8.47 3.28
C MET A 342 26.64 7.65 4.51
N SER A 343 26.65 8.25 5.68
CA SER A 343 27.20 7.65 6.91
C SER A 343 26.13 7.08 7.82
N TYR A 344 24.86 7.45 7.63
CA TYR A 344 23.78 6.92 8.44
C TYR A 344 23.69 5.41 8.29
N ARG A 345 23.77 4.70 9.42
CA ARG A 345 23.66 3.23 9.45
C ARG A 345 22.20 2.85 9.70
N ALA A 346 21.46 2.63 8.62
CA ALA A 346 20.17 1.98 8.71
C ALA A 346 20.40 0.50 9.11
N ASN A 347 19.59 0.00 10.03
CA ASN A 347 19.62 -1.40 10.46
C ASN A 347 18.91 -2.32 9.45
N ARG A 348 18.36 -1.76 8.37
CA ARG A 348 17.55 -2.46 7.37
C ARG A 348 18.21 -2.36 6.00
N TYR A 349 18.07 -3.44 5.23
CA TYR A 349 18.44 -3.47 3.83
C TYR A 349 17.18 -3.57 2.96
N ALA A 350 17.27 -3.05 1.75
CA ALA A 350 16.25 -3.20 0.72
C ALA A 350 16.91 -3.67 -0.58
N LEU A 351 16.26 -4.57 -1.29
CA LEU A 351 16.67 -4.95 -2.62
C LEU A 351 16.28 -3.83 -3.59
N CYS A 352 17.23 -3.27 -4.32
CA CYS A 352 16.92 -2.28 -5.35
C CYS A 352 16.82 -2.92 -6.73
N VAL A 353 15.84 -2.47 -7.49
CA VAL A 353 15.60 -2.88 -8.85
C VAL A 353 15.61 -1.67 -9.79
N ASP A 354 16.03 -1.86 -11.02
CA ASP A 354 16.16 -0.79 -12.02
C ASP A 354 14.93 -0.67 -12.94
N ARG A 355 13.96 -1.57 -12.79
CA ARG A 355 12.71 -1.57 -13.56
C ARG A 355 11.50 -1.85 -12.67
N VAL A 356 10.36 -1.34 -13.07
CA VAL A 356 9.05 -1.68 -12.50
C VAL A 356 8.60 -3.07 -12.96
N GLY A 357 7.54 -3.61 -12.35
CA GLY A 357 6.98 -4.90 -12.73
C GLY A 357 7.28 -6.01 -11.74
N TRP A 358 7.20 -7.25 -12.18
CA TRP A 358 7.39 -8.42 -11.34
C TRP A 358 8.84 -8.65 -10.93
N HIS A 359 9.04 -8.80 -9.63
CA HIS A 359 10.25 -9.29 -9.01
C HIS A 359 9.82 -10.39 -8.02
N GLU A 360 10.06 -11.64 -8.38
CA GLU A 360 9.53 -12.82 -7.68
C GLU A 360 8.00 -12.75 -7.51
N ASN A 361 7.52 -12.70 -6.25
CA ASN A 361 6.09 -12.61 -5.92
C ASN A 361 5.61 -11.17 -5.65
N VAL A 362 6.48 -10.19 -5.83
CA VAL A 362 6.20 -8.78 -5.59
C VAL A 362 6.07 -8.03 -6.90
N PHE A 363 5.13 -7.11 -6.98
CA PHE A 363 5.03 -6.16 -8.09
C PHE A 363 5.54 -4.78 -7.63
N VAL A 364 6.60 -4.30 -8.28
CA VAL A 364 7.25 -3.03 -7.94
C VAL A 364 6.73 -1.92 -8.84
N LEU A 365 6.24 -0.86 -8.22
CA LEU A 365 5.89 0.41 -8.84
C LEU A 365 6.90 1.50 -8.43
N PRO A 366 6.92 2.68 -9.06
CA PRO A 366 7.95 3.70 -8.81
C PRO A 366 8.18 4.09 -7.35
N HIS A 367 7.14 4.06 -6.51
CA HIS A 367 7.23 4.49 -5.10
C HIS A 367 6.64 3.49 -4.11
N THR A 368 6.24 2.29 -4.56
CA THR A 368 5.65 1.28 -3.70
C THR A 368 5.89 -0.12 -4.26
N GLN A 369 5.88 -1.10 -3.38
CA GLN A 369 5.74 -2.51 -3.75
C GLN A 369 4.35 -3.00 -3.35
N ILE A 370 3.85 -4.00 -4.05
CA ILE A 370 2.62 -4.72 -3.74
C ILE A 370 2.95 -6.21 -3.70
N GLY A 371 2.52 -6.90 -2.65
CA GLY A 371 2.93 -8.27 -2.34
C GLY A 371 4.09 -8.33 -1.35
N GLN A 372 4.47 -9.53 -0.97
CA GLN A 372 5.54 -9.81 -0.01
C GLN A 372 6.53 -10.82 -0.60
N THR A 373 7.81 -10.64 -0.31
CA THR A 373 8.85 -11.63 -0.57
C THR A 373 8.80 -12.74 0.46
N ALA A 374 9.40 -13.90 0.16
CA ALA A 374 9.49 -15.01 1.10
C ALA A 374 10.21 -14.62 2.41
N ASP A 375 11.23 -13.76 2.31
CA ASP A 375 12.03 -13.28 3.44
C ASP A 375 11.56 -11.93 4.00
N ASN A 376 10.39 -11.47 3.57
CA ASN A 376 9.81 -10.17 3.93
C ASN A 376 10.74 -8.96 3.64
N ASP A 377 11.63 -9.12 2.68
CA ASP A 377 12.54 -8.06 2.24
C ASP A 377 11.80 -6.97 1.46
N LEU A 378 12.19 -5.73 1.70
CA LEU A 378 11.68 -4.60 0.94
C LEU A 378 12.34 -4.54 -0.45
N ILE A 379 11.55 -4.55 -1.52
CA ILE A 379 12.04 -4.32 -2.88
C ILE A 379 11.66 -2.91 -3.30
N VAL A 380 12.63 -2.11 -3.74
CA VAL A 380 12.42 -0.72 -4.11
C VAL A 380 12.93 -0.42 -5.52
N TYR A 381 12.19 0.38 -6.26
CA TYR A 381 12.68 0.92 -7.51
C TYR A 381 13.74 1.98 -7.24
N GLN A 382 14.94 1.82 -7.80
CA GLN A 382 16.05 2.76 -7.65
C GLN A 382 16.44 3.34 -9.01
N ALA A 383 16.03 4.58 -9.26
CA ALA A 383 16.37 5.29 -10.47
C ALA A 383 17.59 6.20 -10.29
N SER A 384 18.31 6.39 -11.39
CA SER A 384 19.37 7.43 -11.48
C SER A 384 18.84 8.85 -11.69
N ASN A 385 17.54 9.00 -12.01
CA ASN A 385 16.89 10.27 -12.32
C ASN A 385 15.56 10.41 -11.58
N THR A 386 15.04 11.66 -11.47
CA THR A 386 13.69 11.93 -10.96
C THR A 386 12.63 11.20 -11.79
N LEU A 387 11.80 10.43 -11.10
CA LEU A 387 10.72 9.66 -11.71
C LEU A 387 9.50 10.52 -12.00
N ASP A 388 9.02 10.48 -13.22
CA ASP A 388 7.67 10.90 -13.57
C ASP A 388 6.69 9.81 -13.11
N ASN A 389 6.24 9.89 -11.85
CA ASN A 389 5.30 8.95 -11.29
C ASN A 389 3.89 9.20 -11.81
N ARG A 390 3.42 8.34 -12.69
CA ARG A 390 2.07 8.41 -13.26
C ARG A 390 1.09 7.43 -12.62
N TYR A 391 1.59 6.51 -11.79
CA TYR A 391 0.80 5.58 -11.02
C TYR A 391 0.25 6.28 -9.76
N GLN A 392 -0.73 7.14 -9.97
CA GLN A 392 -1.40 7.91 -8.90
C GLN A 392 -2.78 7.34 -8.65
N SER A 393 -3.28 7.49 -7.41
CA SER A 393 -4.62 7.05 -7.04
C SER A 393 -5.44 8.21 -6.48
N LYS A 394 -6.73 8.21 -6.80
CA LYS A 394 -7.74 9.12 -6.25
C LYS A 394 -9.08 8.39 -6.13
N GLY A 395 -9.87 8.71 -5.11
CA GLY A 395 -11.15 8.07 -4.85
C GLY A 395 -11.01 6.69 -4.20
N THR A 396 -12.08 5.91 -4.21
CA THR A 396 -12.14 4.55 -3.67
C THR A 396 -12.38 3.52 -4.76
N LEU A 397 -12.05 2.24 -4.50
CA LEU A 397 -12.36 1.15 -5.43
C LEU A 397 -13.87 1.04 -5.70
N ALA A 398 -14.70 1.14 -4.65
CA ALA A 398 -16.15 1.10 -4.79
C ALA A 398 -16.67 2.23 -5.68
N GLN A 399 -16.14 3.44 -5.53
CA GLN A 399 -16.48 4.58 -6.38
C GLN A 399 -16.07 4.32 -7.84
N TRP A 400 -14.85 3.82 -8.09
CA TRP A 400 -14.42 3.49 -9.45
C TRP A 400 -15.29 2.38 -10.08
N GLN A 401 -15.69 1.39 -9.28
CA GLN A 401 -16.57 0.31 -9.74
C GLN A 401 -17.96 0.83 -10.12
N SER A 402 -18.60 1.69 -9.27
CA SER A 402 -19.93 2.22 -9.53
C SER A 402 -19.95 3.25 -10.65
N ASP A 403 -19.01 4.21 -10.63
CA ASP A 403 -19.08 5.40 -11.46
C ASP A 403 -18.35 5.25 -12.79
N VAL A 404 -17.47 4.24 -12.92
CA VAL A 404 -16.67 3.98 -14.13
C VAL A 404 -16.96 2.60 -14.70
N ALA A 405 -16.64 1.53 -13.96
CA ALA A 405 -16.69 0.17 -14.52
C ALA A 405 -18.12 -0.31 -14.85
N GLN A 406 -19.07 -0.03 -13.96
CA GLN A 406 -20.46 -0.45 -14.14
C GLN A 406 -21.12 0.23 -15.34
N LEU A 407 -20.80 1.50 -15.60
CA LEU A 407 -21.35 2.25 -16.72
C LEU A 407 -20.94 1.66 -18.09
N VAL A 408 -19.80 0.99 -18.15
CA VAL A 408 -19.27 0.46 -19.42
C VAL A 408 -19.49 -1.03 -19.60
N ALA A 409 -20.15 -1.69 -18.67
CA ALA A 409 -20.34 -3.14 -18.68
C ALA A 409 -21.09 -3.66 -19.92
N SER A 410 -21.97 -2.84 -20.52
CA SER A 410 -22.73 -3.14 -21.75
C SER A 410 -22.02 -2.74 -23.04
N HIS A 411 -20.78 -2.19 -22.97
CA HIS A 411 -20.05 -1.64 -24.12
C HIS A 411 -18.79 -2.46 -24.43
N SER A 412 -18.87 -3.30 -25.43
CA SER A 412 -17.84 -4.31 -25.75
C SER A 412 -16.44 -3.73 -25.97
N LEU A 413 -16.30 -2.59 -26.67
CA LEU A 413 -15.00 -1.95 -26.91
C LEU A 413 -14.44 -1.27 -25.67
N LEU A 414 -15.28 -0.73 -24.80
CA LEU A 414 -14.86 -0.14 -23.53
C LEU A 414 -14.45 -1.23 -22.54
N VAL A 415 -15.21 -2.32 -22.45
CA VAL A 415 -14.82 -3.51 -21.68
C VAL A 415 -13.49 -4.08 -22.20
N PHE A 416 -13.33 -4.22 -23.52
CA PHE A 416 -12.07 -4.64 -24.13
C PHE A 416 -10.90 -3.73 -23.73
N SER A 417 -11.10 -2.42 -23.72
CA SER A 417 -10.06 -1.43 -23.33
C SER A 417 -9.67 -1.57 -21.86
N LEU A 418 -10.65 -1.79 -20.97
CA LEU A 418 -10.39 -2.10 -19.55
C LEU A 418 -9.64 -3.43 -19.39
N CYS A 419 -10.10 -4.49 -20.07
CA CYS A 419 -9.43 -5.79 -20.02
C CYS A 419 -7.97 -5.69 -20.50
N THR A 420 -7.71 -4.90 -21.54
CA THR A 420 -6.35 -4.64 -22.02
C THR A 420 -5.48 -3.98 -20.94
N ALA A 421 -6.03 -3.04 -20.18
CA ALA A 421 -5.31 -2.38 -19.08
C ALA A 421 -4.96 -3.35 -17.94
N PHE A 422 -5.81 -4.33 -17.64
CA PHE A 422 -5.56 -5.34 -16.60
C PHE A 422 -4.70 -6.53 -17.06
N THR A 423 -4.50 -6.72 -18.36
CA THR A 423 -3.81 -7.91 -18.88
C THR A 423 -2.28 -7.77 -18.88
N GLY A 424 -1.74 -6.55 -18.92
CA GLY A 424 -0.29 -6.32 -18.99
C GLY A 424 0.49 -7.05 -17.89
N GLN A 425 -0.07 -7.13 -16.67
CA GLN A 425 0.54 -7.78 -15.51
C GLN A 425 0.56 -9.31 -15.60
N LEU A 426 -0.23 -9.90 -16.50
CA LEU A 426 -0.28 -11.35 -16.71
C LEU A 426 0.75 -11.83 -17.74
N LEU A 427 1.38 -10.94 -18.52
CA LEU A 427 2.31 -11.33 -19.58
C LEU A 427 3.50 -12.15 -19.06
N THR A 428 4.16 -11.68 -18.02
CA THR A 428 5.30 -12.40 -17.42
C THR A 428 4.88 -13.70 -16.72
N PRO A 429 3.86 -13.75 -15.86
CA PRO A 429 3.38 -15.01 -15.27
C PRO A 429 2.97 -16.06 -16.30
N LEU A 430 2.34 -15.66 -17.40
CA LEU A 430 1.92 -16.55 -18.48
C LEU A 430 3.00 -16.79 -19.53
N ASN A 431 4.18 -16.22 -19.36
CA ASN A 431 5.27 -16.25 -20.35
C ASN A 431 4.84 -15.83 -21.76
N GLN A 432 3.99 -14.80 -21.84
CA GLN A 432 3.52 -14.24 -23.11
C GLN A 432 4.39 -13.04 -23.53
N GLN A 433 4.45 -12.79 -24.84
CA GLN A 433 5.14 -11.63 -25.40
C GLN A 433 4.26 -10.37 -25.24
N GLY A 434 4.90 -9.20 -25.26
CA GLY A 434 4.22 -7.91 -25.37
C GLY A 434 3.58 -7.71 -26.74
N GLY A 435 2.80 -6.63 -26.84
CA GLY A 435 2.11 -6.24 -28.07
C GLY A 435 1.15 -5.08 -27.77
N GLY A 436 0.30 -4.76 -28.74
CA GLY A 436 -0.70 -3.73 -28.53
C GLY A 436 -1.90 -3.88 -29.44
N PHE A 437 -2.91 -3.06 -29.19
CA PHE A 437 -4.10 -2.95 -30.04
C PHE A 437 -4.23 -1.51 -30.51
N HIS A 438 -4.68 -1.31 -31.74
CA HIS A 438 -4.87 0.02 -32.32
C HIS A 438 -6.35 0.28 -32.62
N LEU A 439 -6.93 1.29 -31.97
CA LEU A 439 -8.28 1.78 -32.22
C LEU A 439 -8.24 2.77 -33.38
N LYS A 440 -8.72 2.34 -34.54
CA LYS A 440 -8.78 3.15 -35.77
C LYS A 440 -10.19 3.71 -35.99
N GLY A 441 -10.29 4.98 -36.27
CA GLY A 441 -11.58 5.60 -36.61
C GLY A 441 -11.46 7.09 -36.85
N GLY A 442 -12.45 7.65 -37.52
CA GLY A 442 -12.55 9.10 -37.74
C GLY A 442 -12.61 9.89 -36.44
N SER A 443 -12.57 11.21 -36.55
CA SER A 443 -12.72 12.14 -35.44
C SER A 443 -14.07 11.88 -34.71
N SER A 444 -14.09 12.14 -33.41
CA SER A 444 -15.29 12.02 -32.54
C SER A 444 -15.92 10.60 -32.41
N LYS A 445 -15.19 9.54 -32.76
CA LYS A 445 -15.64 8.15 -32.55
C LYS A 445 -15.33 7.61 -31.15
N GLY A 446 -14.90 8.44 -30.21
CA GLY A 446 -14.66 8.06 -28.81
C GLY A 446 -13.33 7.32 -28.54
N LYS A 447 -12.36 7.34 -29.47
CA LYS A 447 -11.02 6.75 -29.27
C LYS A 447 -10.39 7.22 -27.96
N SER A 448 -10.33 8.54 -27.73
CA SER A 448 -9.77 9.12 -26.52
C SER A 448 -10.58 8.77 -25.27
N THR A 449 -11.90 8.53 -25.39
CA THR A 449 -12.73 8.03 -24.28
C THR A 449 -12.26 6.65 -23.83
N ALA A 450 -12.02 5.74 -24.77
CA ALA A 450 -11.50 4.39 -24.48
C ALA A 450 -10.08 4.45 -23.84
N LEU A 451 -9.21 5.33 -24.36
CA LEU A 451 -7.87 5.53 -23.80
C LEU A 451 -7.91 6.12 -22.38
N ASN A 452 -8.77 7.12 -22.13
CA ASN A 452 -8.95 7.71 -20.81
C ASN A 452 -9.50 6.69 -19.79
N LEU A 453 -10.49 5.93 -20.20
CA LEU A 453 -11.06 4.85 -19.41
C LEU A 453 -10.00 3.83 -19.01
N ALA A 454 -9.24 3.29 -19.97
CA ALA A 454 -8.17 2.33 -19.72
C ALA A 454 -7.05 2.93 -18.82
N SER A 455 -6.72 4.21 -19.02
CA SER A 455 -5.75 4.94 -18.20
C SER A 455 -6.19 5.05 -16.73
N SER A 456 -7.51 5.19 -16.47
CA SER A 456 -8.06 5.35 -15.13
C SER A 456 -7.78 4.16 -14.20
N VAL A 457 -7.51 2.99 -14.78
CA VAL A 457 -7.11 1.80 -14.02
C VAL A 457 -5.82 2.03 -13.25
N TRP A 458 -4.84 2.75 -13.85
CA TRP A 458 -3.49 2.90 -13.34
C TRP A 458 -3.12 4.28 -12.84
N GLY A 459 -3.82 5.32 -13.30
CA GLY A 459 -3.49 6.69 -12.94
C GLY A 459 -4.47 7.71 -13.47
N ASN A 460 -4.15 9.00 -13.23
CA ASN A 460 -4.97 10.10 -13.74
C ASN A 460 -4.98 10.08 -15.28
N PRO A 461 -6.15 9.92 -15.93
CA PRO A 461 -6.26 9.90 -17.38
C PRO A 461 -5.53 11.04 -18.09
N LYS A 462 -5.58 12.27 -17.54
CA LYS A 462 -4.91 13.46 -18.14
C LYS A 462 -3.39 13.30 -18.25
N ASN A 463 -2.78 12.50 -17.35
CA ASN A 463 -1.32 12.43 -17.21
C ASN A 463 -0.75 11.07 -17.56
N PHE A 464 -1.57 10.01 -17.51
CA PHE A 464 -1.10 8.63 -17.66
C PHE A 464 -0.72 8.31 -19.10
N TYR A 465 -1.53 8.67 -20.10
CA TYR A 465 -1.24 8.36 -21.49
C TYR A 465 -0.14 9.23 -22.12
N ARG A 466 0.46 8.71 -23.17
CA ARG A 466 1.48 9.34 -24.00
C ARG A 466 0.92 9.54 -25.41
N THR A 467 1.62 10.35 -26.20
CA THR A 467 1.37 10.44 -27.64
C THR A 467 2.48 9.70 -28.39
N TRP A 468 2.19 9.28 -29.59
CA TRP A 468 3.20 8.75 -30.50
C TRP A 468 4.24 9.80 -30.93
N ARG A 469 3.99 11.09 -30.64
CA ARG A 469 4.90 12.19 -30.89
C ARG A 469 6.10 12.17 -29.94
N ALA A 470 6.94 11.14 -30.08
CA ALA A 470 8.13 10.97 -29.28
C ALA A 470 9.23 10.32 -30.12
N THR A 471 10.48 10.53 -29.73
CA THR A 471 11.60 9.82 -30.36
C THR A 471 11.57 8.34 -29.99
N GLY A 472 12.08 7.45 -30.84
CA GLY A 472 12.19 6.02 -30.54
C GLY A 472 12.92 5.72 -29.22
N ASN A 473 13.92 6.52 -28.86
CA ASN A 473 14.62 6.40 -27.57
C ASN A 473 13.73 6.74 -26.36
N ASN A 474 12.85 7.74 -26.52
CA ASN A 474 11.91 8.10 -25.46
C ASN A 474 10.83 7.01 -25.29
N LEU A 475 10.33 6.46 -26.39
CA LEU A 475 9.35 5.36 -26.36
C LEU A 475 9.97 4.07 -25.79
N GLU A 476 11.24 3.79 -26.09
CA GLU A 476 12.01 2.69 -25.48
C GLU A 476 12.06 2.84 -23.96
N HIS A 477 12.47 4.02 -23.48
CA HIS A 477 12.50 4.31 -22.05
C HIS A 477 11.10 4.26 -21.42
N THR A 478 10.10 4.80 -22.10
CA THR A 478 8.69 4.76 -21.64
C THR A 478 8.21 3.31 -21.49
N ALA A 479 8.46 2.44 -22.46
CA ALA A 479 8.09 1.03 -22.40
C ALA A 479 8.80 0.30 -21.24
N TYR A 480 10.08 0.60 -21.02
CA TYR A 480 10.84 0.07 -19.89
C TYR A 480 10.25 0.47 -18.53
N MET A 481 9.79 1.72 -18.41
CA MET A 481 9.10 2.24 -17.22
C MET A 481 7.69 1.70 -17.03
N HIS A 482 7.12 1.02 -18.02
CA HIS A 482 5.83 0.34 -17.95
C HIS A 482 5.97 -1.19 -18.05
N ASN A 483 7.17 -1.71 -17.73
CA ASN A 483 7.42 -3.16 -17.79
C ASN A 483 6.39 -3.93 -16.95
N ASP A 484 5.96 -5.08 -17.45
CA ASP A 484 4.88 -5.90 -16.91
C ASP A 484 3.58 -5.11 -16.67
N GLY A 485 3.39 -4.06 -17.44
CA GLY A 485 2.31 -3.11 -17.24
C GLY A 485 1.55 -2.78 -18.51
N PHE A 486 0.86 -1.66 -18.43
CA PHE A 486 0.00 -1.13 -19.49
C PHE A 486 0.51 0.24 -19.94
N LEU A 487 0.51 0.49 -21.26
CA LEU A 487 0.90 1.75 -21.87
C LEU A 487 -0.19 2.23 -22.81
N VAL A 488 -0.46 3.53 -22.81
CA VAL A 488 -1.39 4.18 -23.73
C VAL A 488 -0.63 5.12 -24.66
N LEU A 489 -0.85 4.98 -25.96
CA LEU A 489 -0.20 5.78 -27.01
C LEU A 489 -1.27 6.41 -27.91
N ASP A 490 -1.52 7.69 -27.74
CA ASP A 490 -2.52 8.42 -28.52
C ASP A 490 -1.95 8.94 -29.83
N GLU A 491 -2.79 9.00 -30.86
CA GLU A 491 -2.59 9.58 -32.19
C GLU A 491 -1.33 9.05 -32.93
N ILE A 492 -1.47 7.84 -33.48
CA ILE A 492 -0.39 7.20 -34.25
C ILE A 492 0.05 8.03 -35.46
N GLY A 493 -0.83 8.88 -36.00
CA GLY A 493 -0.54 9.79 -37.12
C GLY A 493 0.53 10.85 -36.80
N GLU A 494 0.79 11.15 -35.51
CA GLU A 494 1.86 12.04 -35.06
C GLU A 494 3.25 11.36 -34.99
N ALA A 495 3.31 10.04 -35.16
CA ALA A 495 4.59 9.33 -35.17
C ALA A 495 5.42 9.68 -36.41
N SER A 496 6.74 9.61 -36.28
CA SER A 496 7.63 9.67 -37.45
C SER A 496 7.32 8.47 -38.37
N ALA A 497 6.72 8.72 -39.51
CA ALA A 497 6.38 7.68 -40.49
C ALA A 497 7.59 6.80 -40.86
N LYS A 498 8.80 7.41 -40.88
CA LYS A 498 10.06 6.71 -41.18
C LYS A 498 10.42 5.66 -40.11
N ASP A 499 10.11 5.95 -38.84
CA ASP A 499 10.58 5.15 -37.69
C ASP A 499 9.47 4.26 -37.11
N ILE A 500 8.21 4.50 -37.47
CA ILE A 500 7.05 3.86 -36.83
C ILE A 500 7.10 2.34 -36.93
N GLY A 501 7.51 1.79 -38.09
CA GLY A 501 7.61 0.35 -38.28
C GLY A 501 8.63 -0.31 -37.36
N GLN A 502 9.76 0.35 -37.12
CA GLN A 502 10.78 -0.12 -36.15
C GLN A 502 10.31 0.07 -34.72
N THR A 503 9.59 1.15 -34.44
CA THR A 503 9.08 1.48 -33.09
C THR A 503 8.02 0.49 -32.64
N VAL A 504 7.04 0.17 -33.48
CA VAL A 504 6.03 -0.87 -33.18
C VAL A 504 6.68 -2.20 -32.91
N TYR A 505 7.65 -2.58 -33.76
CA TYR A 505 8.39 -3.84 -33.61
C TYR A 505 9.21 -3.88 -32.32
N MET A 506 9.88 -2.78 -31.97
CA MET A 506 10.67 -2.63 -30.73
C MET A 506 9.76 -2.73 -29.49
N LEU A 507 8.64 -2.00 -29.46
CA LEU A 507 7.69 -2.00 -28.35
C LEU A 507 7.17 -3.42 -28.07
N ALA A 508 6.76 -4.13 -29.11
CA ALA A 508 6.18 -5.48 -29.00
C ALA A 508 7.23 -6.56 -28.69
N ASN A 509 8.44 -6.46 -29.27
CA ASN A 509 9.52 -7.41 -28.97
C ASN A 509 10.11 -7.22 -27.57
N GLY A 510 9.89 -6.09 -26.93
CA GLY A 510 10.31 -5.86 -25.57
C GLY A 510 11.81 -5.75 -25.38
N GLN A 511 12.56 -5.31 -26.40
CA GLN A 511 14.01 -5.17 -26.32
C GLN A 511 14.47 -3.87 -26.95
N GLY A 512 15.22 -3.08 -26.20
CA GLY A 512 15.85 -1.85 -26.62
C GLY A 512 17.15 -2.06 -27.38
N LYS A 513 17.73 -0.94 -27.84
CA LYS A 513 19.02 -0.93 -28.53
C LYS A 513 20.17 -1.09 -27.53
N ALA A 514 21.17 -1.92 -27.86
CA ALA A 514 22.43 -1.96 -27.11
C ALA A 514 23.14 -0.61 -27.22
N ARG A 515 23.66 -0.09 -26.10
CA ARG A 515 24.36 1.20 -26.05
C ARG A 515 25.67 1.07 -25.32
N MET A 516 26.71 1.74 -25.82
CA MET A 516 27.97 1.90 -25.09
C MET A 516 27.80 3.03 -24.04
N GLY A 517 28.18 2.75 -22.81
CA GLY A 517 28.31 3.77 -21.77
C GLY A 517 29.47 4.72 -22.03
N ARG A 518 29.54 5.87 -21.33
CA ARG A 518 30.67 6.82 -21.40
C ARG A 518 32.02 6.18 -21.04
N THR A 519 32.02 5.11 -20.28
CA THR A 519 33.19 4.36 -19.82
C THR A 519 33.57 3.17 -20.74
N ALA A 520 33.06 3.14 -22.00
CA ALA A 520 33.24 2.04 -22.95
C ALA A 520 32.72 0.66 -22.45
N ILE A 521 31.94 0.61 -21.35
CA ILE A 521 31.28 -0.59 -20.89
C ILE A 521 29.94 -0.69 -21.63
N THR A 522 29.71 -1.82 -22.30
CA THR A 522 28.44 -2.10 -22.97
C THR A 522 27.34 -2.27 -21.89
N LYS A 523 26.36 -1.38 -21.88
CA LYS A 523 25.16 -1.58 -21.05
C LYS A 523 24.29 -2.65 -21.71
N ALA A 524 23.80 -3.59 -20.93
CA ALA A 524 22.82 -4.56 -21.38
C ALA A 524 21.60 -3.81 -21.98
N PRO A 525 21.03 -4.28 -23.10
CA PRO A 525 19.85 -3.67 -23.68
C PRO A 525 18.70 -3.75 -22.67
N GLN A 526 17.93 -2.68 -22.56
CA GLN A 526 16.72 -2.66 -21.74
C GLN A 526 15.73 -3.69 -22.27
N GLN A 527 15.08 -4.43 -21.38
CA GLN A 527 14.07 -5.42 -21.71
C GLN A 527 12.79 -5.14 -20.95
N TRP A 528 11.66 -5.33 -21.61
CA TRP A 528 10.33 -5.13 -21.03
C TRP A 528 9.30 -6.08 -21.63
N ARG A 529 8.20 -6.27 -20.92
CA ARG A 529 6.96 -6.83 -21.44
C ARG A 529 5.86 -5.80 -21.20
N VAL A 530 5.26 -5.30 -22.25
CA VAL A 530 4.22 -4.26 -22.14
C VAL A 530 3.07 -4.59 -23.07
N LEU A 531 1.85 -4.40 -22.58
CA LEU A 531 0.67 -4.38 -23.41
C LEU A 531 0.26 -2.92 -23.60
N PHE A 532 0.02 -2.51 -24.86
CA PHE A 532 -0.32 -1.12 -25.10
C PHE A 532 -1.60 -0.96 -25.93
N LEU A 533 -2.33 0.12 -25.65
CA LEU A 533 -3.50 0.54 -26.40
C LEU A 533 -3.16 1.83 -27.16
N SER A 534 -3.40 1.80 -28.46
CA SER A 534 -3.08 2.89 -29.38
C SER A 534 -4.34 3.44 -30.04
N SER A 535 -4.30 4.71 -30.48
CA SER A 535 -5.38 5.30 -31.27
C SER A 535 -4.86 6.05 -32.49
N GLY A 536 -5.75 6.29 -33.46
CA GLY A 536 -5.49 7.15 -34.59
C GLY A 536 -6.60 7.11 -35.65
N GLU A 537 -6.48 8.00 -36.63
CA GLU A 537 -7.41 8.03 -37.77
C GLU A 537 -6.97 7.13 -38.92
N LYS A 538 -5.66 6.81 -38.96
CA LYS A 538 -5.05 5.97 -39.99
C LYS A 538 -4.64 4.62 -39.41
N THR A 539 -4.67 3.60 -40.27
CA THR A 539 -4.06 2.31 -39.96
C THR A 539 -2.53 2.41 -40.01
N PHE A 540 -1.85 1.50 -39.30
CA PHE A 540 -0.40 1.35 -39.40
C PHE A 540 0.07 1.13 -40.85
N LYS A 541 -0.69 0.34 -41.61
CA LYS A 541 -0.43 0.06 -43.02
C LYS A 541 -0.56 1.32 -43.90
N GLU A 542 -1.59 2.14 -43.67
CA GLU A 542 -1.78 3.42 -44.42
C GLU A 542 -0.60 4.35 -44.18
N ILE A 543 -0.13 4.50 -42.94
CA ILE A 543 1.02 5.35 -42.59
C ILE A 543 2.30 4.89 -43.29
N LEU A 544 2.58 3.59 -43.34
CA LEU A 544 3.75 3.08 -44.04
C LEU A 544 3.64 3.26 -45.58
N ASN A 545 2.46 3.06 -46.15
CA ASN A 545 2.24 3.27 -47.57
C ASN A 545 2.46 4.72 -48.01
N GLU A 546 2.14 5.71 -47.18
CA GLU A 546 2.39 7.14 -47.46
C GLU A 546 3.85 7.47 -47.69
N ILE A 547 4.77 6.68 -47.14
CA ILE A 547 6.22 6.81 -47.31
C ILE A 547 6.82 5.76 -48.26
N GLY A 548 5.97 5.03 -49.01
CA GLY A 548 6.40 4.01 -49.96
C GLY A 548 6.94 2.73 -49.30
N GLN A 549 6.62 2.50 -48.02
CA GLN A 549 6.99 1.26 -47.31
C GLN A 549 5.77 0.31 -47.23
N THR A 550 6.04 -0.97 -47.18
CA THR A 550 5.01 -2.00 -46.99
C THR A 550 5.11 -2.58 -45.59
N ALA A 551 3.98 -2.67 -44.91
CA ALA A 551 3.87 -3.32 -43.63
C ALA A 551 4.27 -4.81 -43.75
N LYS A 552 5.10 -5.29 -42.84
CA LYS A 552 5.44 -6.71 -42.75
C LYS A 552 4.43 -7.43 -41.87
N LEU A 553 4.03 -8.65 -42.25
CA LEU A 553 3.08 -9.47 -41.48
C LEU A 553 3.41 -9.53 -39.98
N GLY A 554 4.69 -9.67 -39.65
CA GLY A 554 5.14 -9.69 -38.24
C GLY A 554 4.92 -8.38 -37.49
N GLN A 555 4.73 -7.23 -38.17
CA GLN A 555 4.40 -5.93 -37.56
C GLN A 555 2.89 -5.81 -37.36
N GLU A 556 2.09 -6.24 -38.36
CA GLU A 556 0.63 -6.23 -38.30
C GLU A 556 0.09 -7.11 -37.18
N ILE A 557 0.65 -8.30 -37.00
CA ILE A 557 0.27 -9.23 -35.92
C ILE A 557 0.54 -8.64 -34.51
N ARG A 558 1.53 -7.77 -34.37
CA ARG A 558 1.91 -7.18 -33.08
C ARG A 558 1.12 -5.93 -32.71
N LEU A 559 0.36 -5.38 -33.66
CA LEU A 559 -0.54 -4.24 -33.49
C LEU A 559 -1.83 -4.48 -34.27
N PRO A 560 -2.65 -5.47 -33.85
CA PRO A 560 -3.97 -5.67 -34.44
C PRO A 560 -4.81 -4.39 -34.37
N GLU A 561 -5.54 -4.13 -35.45
CA GLU A 561 -6.35 -2.93 -35.62
C GLU A 561 -7.83 -3.22 -35.42
N ILE A 562 -8.50 -2.37 -34.67
CA ILE A 562 -9.93 -2.43 -34.39
C ILE A 562 -10.57 -1.17 -34.98
N SER A 563 -11.37 -1.34 -36.04
CA SER A 563 -12.04 -0.23 -36.70
C SER A 563 -13.31 0.18 -35.98
N LEU A 564 -13.44 1.48 -35.72
CA LEU A 564 -14.62 2.12 -35.15
C LEU A 564 -15.52 2.76 -36.22
N ASP A 565 -15.13 2.71 -37.49
CA ASP A 565 -15.82 3.43 -38.56
C ASP A 565 -17.25 2.94 -38.79
N ALA A 566 -17.46 1.64 -38.63
CA ALA A 566 -18.77 1.00 -38.78
C ALA A 566 -19.68 1.09 -37.54
N CYS A 567 -19.16 1.58 -36.41
CA CYS A 567 -19.91 1.68 -35.15
C CYS A 567 -20.78 2.94 -35.16
N GLU A 568 -22.07 2.80 -34.89
CA GLU A 568 -23.05 3.88 -34.91
C GLU A 568 -22.70 4.96 -33.85
N TYR A 569 -22.44 4.52 -32.60
CA TYR A 569 -22.10 5.40 -31.48
C TYR A 569 -20.60 5.39 -31.13
N GLY A 570 -19.73 5.04 -32.08
CA GLY A 570 -18.29 4.97 -31.89
C GLY A 570 -17.86 3.85 -30.93
N VAL A 571 -17.25 4.18 -29.79
CA VAL A 571 -16.83 3.17 -28.78
C VAL A 571 -17.98 2.62 -27.95
N PHE A 572 -19.16 3.21 -28.03
CA PHE A 572 -20.36 2.76 -27.32
C PHE A 572 -21.19 1.83 -28.20
N ASP A 573 -21.71 0.74 -27.65
CA ASP A 573 -22.66 -0.13 -28.33
C ASP A 573 -24.07 0.45 -28.35
N LEU A 574 -24.40 1.25 -27.31
CA LEU A 574 -25.71 1.89 -27.15
C LEU A 574 -25.57 3.22 -26.36
N VAL A 575 -26.65 3.99 -26.30
CA VAL A 575 -26.75 5.19 -25.47
C VAL A 575 -27.69 4.89 -24.31
N ASP A 576 -27.16 4.62 -23.10
CA ASP A 576 -27.91 4.07 -21.96
C ASP A 576 -27.76 4.85 -20.63
N PHE A 577 -26.68 5.62 -20.44
CA PHE A 577 -26.45 6.35 -19.19
C PHE A 577 -26.32 7.89 -19.34
N ALA A 578 -26.54 8.41 -20.54
CA ALA A 578 -26.65 9.84 -20.79
C ALA A 578 -27.54 10.10 -22.05
N PRO A 579 -27.99 11.33 -22.31
CA PRO A 579 -28.89 11.63 -23.44
C PRO A 579 -28.34 11.34 -24.82
N ASP A 580 -27.02 11.39 -25.02
CA ASP A 580 -26.34 11.10 -26.27
C ASP A 580 -24.91 10.58 -26.02
N ALA A 581 -24.27 10.03 -27.04
CA ALA A 581 -22.95 9.43 -26.95
C ALA A 581 -21.85 10.45 -26.56
N SER A 582 -22.00 11.72 -26.91
CA SER A 582 -21.06 12.78 -26.51
C SER A 582 -21.14 13.06 -25.00
N GLN A 583 -22.35 13.14 -24.47
CA GLN A 583 -22.58 13.32 -23.02
C GLN A 583 -22.16 12.07 -22.23
N GLN A 584 -22.37 10.85 -22.77
CA GLN A 584 -21.81 9.62 -22.19
C GLN A 584 -20.28 9.70 -22.09
N ALA A 585 -19.61 10.11 -23.17
CA ALA A 585 -18.16 10.26 -23.18
C ALA A 585 -17.65 11.27 -22.15
N ASN A 586 -18.32 12.42 -22.04
CA ASN A 586 -17.96 13.46 -21.08
C ASN A 586 -18.17 12.99 -19.63
N MET A 587 -19.31 12.36 -19.33
CA MET A 587 -19.61 11.83 -18.01
C MET A 587 -18.60 10.76 -17.60
N LEU A 588 -18.27 9.82 -18.49
CA LEU A 588 -17.29 8.78 -18.23
C LEU A 588 -15.89 9.37 -17.99
N TYR A 589 -15.52 10.43 -18.74
CA TYR A 589 -14.25 11.12 -18.53
C TYR A 589 -14.20 11.82 -17.17
N GLU A 590 -15.25 12.57 -16.79
CA GLU A 590 -15.33 13.24 -15.50
C GLU A 590 -15.25 12.25 -14.34
N ASN A 591 -15.97 11.14 -14.44
CA ASN A 591 -15.88 10.06 -13.44
C ASN A 591 -14.47 9.47 -13.35
N SER A 592 -13.82 9.24 -14.48
CA SER A 592 -12.48 8.68 -14.57
C SER A 592 -11.38 9.60 -13.99
N ILE A 593 -11.57 10.93 -13.98
CA ILE A 593 -10.63 11.87 -13.32
C ILE A 593 -10.94 12.07 -11.82
N ASN A 594 -12.08 11.59 -11.35
CA ASN A 594 -12.47 11.63 -9.94
C ASN A 594 -12.18 10.33 -9.20
N ALA A 595 -12.15 9.20 -9.90
CA ALA A 595 -11.73 7.91 -9.36
C ALA A 595 -10.77 7.22 -10.33
N TYR A 596 -9.51 7.04 -9.94
CA TYR A 596 -8.46 6.41 -10.77
C TYR A 596 -7.36 5.76 -9.93
N GLY A 597 -6.62 4.81 -10.53
CA GLY A 597 -5.46 4.11 -9.95
C GLY A 597 -5.80 3.08 -8.87
N VAL A 598 -6.98 3.17 -8.27
CA VAL A 598 -7.43 2.28 -7.19
C VAL A 598 -7.73 0.87 -7.70
N ALA A 599 -8.24 0.75 -8.92
CA ALA A 599 -8.55 -0.54 -9.52
C ALA A 599 -7.29 -1.33 -9.88
N GLY A 600 -6.27 -0.67 -10.44
CA GLY A 600 -4.98 -1.29 -10.73
C GLY A 600 -4.25 -1.75 -9.46
N LYS A 601 -4.31 -0.95 -8.40
CA LYS A 601 -3.77 -1.34 -7.10
C LYS A 601 -4.47 -2.59 -6.55
N ALA A 602 -5.80 -2.61 -6.50
CA ALA A 602 -6.57 -3.76 -6.05
C ALA A 602 -6.31 -5.02 -6.90
N TRP A 603 -6.13 -4.85 -8.21
CA TRP A 603 -5.74 -5.92 -9.11
C TRP A 603 -4.39 -6.53 -8.77
N LEU A 604 -3.38 -5.70 -8.51
CA LEU A 604 -2.06 -6.16 -8.09
C LEU A 604 -2.10 -6.83 -6.71
N GLU A 605 -2.85 -6.32 -5.76
CA GLU A 605 -3.08 -6.94 -4.45
C GLU A 605 -3.69 -8.34 -4.61
N TYR A 606 -4.68 -8.48 -5.50
CA TYR A 606 -5.29 -9.77 -5.81
C TYR A 606 -4.29 -10.74 -6.45
N LEU A 607 -3.49 -10.29 -7.45
CA LEU A 607 -2.51 -11.12 -8.12
C LEU A 607 -1.36 -11.56 -7.22
N THR A 608 -0.93 -10.71 -6.29
CA THR A 608 0.20 -10.98 -5.39
C THR A 608 -0.18 -11.80 -4.17
N ASN A 609 -1.47 -11.90 -3.83
CA ASN A 609 -1.95 -12.67 -2.68
C ASN A 609 -1.63 -14.18 -2.81
N ASP A 610 -1.84 -14.75 -4.00
CA ASP A 610 -1.39 -16.10 -4.36
C ASP A 610 -1.03 -16.14 -5.85
N LYS A 611 0.15 -15.66 -6.19
CA LYS A 611 0.63 -15.58 -7.57
C LYS A 611 0.62 -16.94 -8.28
N GLY A 612 0.92 -18.03 -7.56
CA GLY A 612 0.93 -19.38 -8.12
C GLY A 612 -0.45 -19.80 -8.60
N GLN A 613 -1.45 -19.75 -7.73
CA GLN A 613 -2.83 -20.10 -8.02
C GLN A 613 -3.44 -19.17 -9.09
N MET A 614 -3.14 -17.86 -9.01
CA MET A 614 -3.63 -16.89 -9.98
C MET A 614 -3.06 -17.15 -11.37
N THR A 615 -1.76 -17.50 -11.46
CA THR A 615 -1.10 -17.85 -12.73
C THR A 615 -1.73 -19.12 -13.33
N GLU A 616 -1.94 -20.15 -12.53
CA GLU A 616 -2.58 -21.40 -12.99
C GLU A 616 -4.01 -21.15 -13.52
N THR A 617 -4.79 -20.38 -12.77
CA THR A 617 -6.15 -20.00 -13.16
C THR A 617 -6.16 -19.22 -14.47
N ALA A 618 -5.31 -18.21 -14.60
CA ALA A 618 -5.20 -17.41 -15.82
C ALA A 618 -4.72 -18.24 -17.02
N LEU A 619 -3.76 -19.14 -16.80
CA LEU A 619 -3.26 -20.05 -17.85
C LEU A 619 -4.37 -20.99 -18.35
N LYS A 620 -5.16 -21.58 -17.44
CA LYS A 620 -6.31 -22.43 -17.79
C LYS A 620 -7.34 -21.66 -18.60
N MET A 621 -7.70 -20.44 -18.18
CA MET A 621 -8.64 -19.59 -18.93
C MET A 621 -8.10 -19.23 -20.32
N TYR A 622 -6.82 -18.86 -20.41
CA TYR A 622 -6.15 -18.57 -21.67
C TYR A 622 -6.17 -19.78 -22.63
N GLN A 623 -5.83 -20.99 -22.15
CA GLN A 623 -5.84 -22.20 -22.94
C GLN A 623 -7.25 -22.56 -23.42
N GLN A 624 -8.26 -22.44 -22.56
CA GLN A 624 -9.67 -22.66 -22.92
C GLN A 624 -10.14 -21.70 -24.01
N PHE A 625 -9.82 -20.41 -23.86
CA PHE A 625 -10.14 -19.40 -24.85
C PHE A 625 -9.42 -19.68 -26.19
N LYS A 626 -8.12 -19.94 -26.12
CA LYS A 626 -7.31 -20.29 -27.31
C LYS A 626 -7.89 -21.48 -28.04
N ALA A 627 -8.22 -22.56 -27.35
CA ALA A 627 -8.84 -23.75 -27.96
C ALA A 627 -10.20 -23.45 -28.63
N LYS A 628 -10.97 -22.49 -28.09
CA LYS A 628 -12.27 -22.09 -28.65
C LYS A 628 -12.15 -21.26 -29.91
N ILE A 629 -11.12 -20.41 -30.04
CA ILE A 629 -11.03 -19.42 -31.14
C ILE A 629 -10.02 -19.80 -32.22
N THR A 630 -9.06 -20.69 -31.94
CA THR A 630 -8.04 -21.08 -32.92
C THR A 630 -8.64 -21.98 -33.97
N PRO A 631 -8.61 -21.62 -35.26
CA PRO A 631 -9.07 -22.50 -36.33
C PRO A 631 -8.21 -23.77 -36.46
N ASP A 632 -8.80 -24.89 -36.81
CA ASP A 632 -8.11 -26.20 -36.95
C ASP A 632 -6.91 -26.17 -37.91
N ASN A 633 -6.93 -25.26 -38.90
CA ASN A 633 -5.89 -25.09 -39.90
C ASN A 633 -4.96 -23.90 -39.63
N ALA A 634 -4.99 -23.31 -38.43
CA ALA A 634 -4.12 -22.18 -38.07
C ALA A 634 -2.64 -22.60 -38.10
N GLN A 635 -1.81 -21.79 -38.71
CA GLN A 635 -0.36 -22.03 -38.83
C GLN A 635 0.44 -20.94 -38.13
N GLY A 636 1.54 -21.33 -37.47
CA GLY A 636 2.53 -20.43 -36.91
C GLY A 636 1.96 -19.42 -35.94
N HIS A 637 2.14 -18.12 -36.21
CA HIS A 637 1.76 -17.04 -35.32
C HIS A 637 0.24 -16.81 -35.15
N ILE A 638 -0.60 -17.50 -35.91
CA ILE A 638 -2.06 -17.40 -35.81
C ILE A 638 -2.61 -18.45 -34.82
N ALA A 639 -1.88 -19.56 -34.65
CA ALA A 639 -2.16 -20.58 -33.66
C ALA A 639 -1.61 -20.19 -32.28
#